data_b2b5614eedadfaec93063d8a0ca891c8
#
_entry.id   b2b5614eedadfaec93063d8a0ca891c8
#
_cell.length_a   1.000
_cell.length_b   1.000
_cell.length_c   1.000
_cell.angle_alpha   90.00
_cell.angle_beta   90.00
_cell.angle_gamma   90.00
#
_symmetry.space_group_name_H-M   'P 1'
#
loop_
_entity.id
_entity.type
_entity.pdbx_description
1 polymer ?
#
loop_
_entity_poly.entity_id
_entity_poly.type
_entity_poly.pdbx_seq_one_letter_code
_entity_poly.pdbx_strand_id
1 'polypeptide(L)'
;MSLGPMGMNTGFDINNVVSTIVNAERVPKQQSIDNKRNDIDTSISAYGRLRESLDTMKHLMANFRQEKAFAVRKVDTSNDNVISATANTEAMAGKYAVDVLQLAQNHKVASEVIPSETKFGPGKLQVSLGSKSFTVEVTNNATLSDVVRGINNQKNNPGVRASIINDVQGPRLIVASNLSGEKNRLSIRADAESNNALKRLEYKTLEDRIKDLEAARAQAQQLLASLTPEQQKVAAKVADKLGEAARELDEQVKTQTEQLADKVAGEESSEIKVAEQVNRYLKPEERIPGWTETASGTLLDSYSEPEPELDDKALAKAPDVPGWSNTASGTLTDSYVTPKEAQAKLDAKLAREKAAIDEAVKSGKITPEEAKAAQRAKLPVEERDALEAMENVQRELKSAQDSFDAYQGMIQVQAGQDSQVLLDGIATLSSDNNVIENAIEGVNLTLKGKTDPGQTPTAIDIEYDRDSVRQDIEQFVASYNQFYQISKELSGVNPNTGQAGPLAGDSIVRSADSRLKAVFSSPIEQAPANLKSLTEFGITTTRQGTLEINYAMLNRQLNTNFTQLGEFFGGNQGFAKRVEDAIQGLTGATGSIRNRENSLSEQTRRLSKDQDALDRRMDGLEKRTHAKFSAMQDATGKMQSQLASMMNALGQ
;
A
#
# COMPACT_ATOMS: atom_id res chain seq x y z
N MET A 1 -41.23 -47.97 98.60
CA MET A 1 -40.45 -47.50 97.47
C MET A 1 -41.34 -47.55 96.30
N SER A 2 -41.75 -46.39 95.84
CA SER A 2 -42.64 -46.23 94.67
C SER A 2 -41.82 -46.37 93.41
N LEU A 3 -42.07 -47.41 92.61
CA LEU A 3 -41.54 -47.53 91.27
C LEU A 3 -42.44 -46.70 90.35
N GLY A 4 -41.97 -45.49 90.04
CA GLY A 4 -42.61 -44.65 89.07
C GLY A 4 -42.61 -45.37 87.70
N PRO A 5 -43.60 -45.11 86.82
CA PRO A 5 -43.69 -45.76 85.54
C PRO A 5 -42.52 -45.21 84.65
N MET A 6 -41.59 -46.10 84.35
CA MET A 6 -40.64 -45.82 83.26
C MET A 6 -41.44 -45.62 81.98
N GLY A 7 -41.60 -44.36 81.61
CA GLY A 7 -42.05 -44.04 80.24
C GLY A 7 -41.03 -44.53 79.23
N MET A 8 -41.28 -45.64 78.64
CA MET A 8 -40.59 -46.05 77.40
C MET A 8 -41.09 -45.15 76.27
N ASN A 9 -40.51 -43.94 76.20
CA ASN A 9 -40.54 -43.18 74.95
C ASN A 9 -39.51 -43.81 74.08
N THR A 10 -39.88 -44.85 73.38
CA THR A 10 -39.07 -45.43 72.31
C THR A 10 -39.05 -44.41 71.15
N GLY A 11 -38.20 -43.37 71.34
CA GLY A 11 -37.88 -42.45 70.27
C GLY A 11 -37.12 -43.18 69.11
N PHE A 12 -37.85 -44.08 68.51
CA PHE A 12 -37.34 -44.76 67.35
C PHE A 12 -37.42 -43.77 66.16
N ASP A 13 -36.30 -43.13 65.90
CA ASP A 13 -36.21 -42.22 64.77
C ASP A 13 -36.23 -43.01 63.45
N ILE A 14 -37.47 -43.17 62.88
CA ILE A 14 -37.71 -43.89 61.63
C ILE A 14 -36.86 -43.33 60.52
N ASN A 15 -36.69 -42.02 60.45
CA ASN A 15 -35.96 -41.38 59.42
C ASN A 15 -34.48 -41.79 59.47
N ASN A 16 -33.89 -41.88 60.63
CA ASN A 16 -32.51 -42.32 60.85
C ASN A 16 -32.33 -43.81 60.44
N VAL A 17 -33.24 -44.68 60.81
CA VAL A 17 -33.20 -46.12 60.44
C VAL A 17 -33.41 -46.33 58.93
N VAL A 18 -34.39 -45.63 58.38
CA VAL A 18 -34.64 -45.69 56.94
C VAL A 18 -33.40 -45.18 56.13
N SER A 19 -32.86 -44.06 56.57
CA SER A 19 -31.65 -43.51 55.89
C SER A 19 -30.44 -44.45 56.05
N THR A 20 -30.28 -45.09 57.20
CA THR A 20 -29.19 -46.07 57.39
C THR A 20 -29.36 -47.30 56.49
N ILE A 21 -30.57 -47.85 56.32
CA ILE A 21 -30.82 -48.96 55.40
C ILE A 21 -30.63 -48.58 53.96
N VAL A 22 -31.15 -47.42 53.54
CA VAL A 22 -30.99 -46.91 52.19
C VAL A 22 -29.53 -46.64 51.88
N ASN A 23 -28.80 -46.01 52.78
CA ASN A 23 -27.37 -45.72 52.62
C ASN A 23 -26.53 -47.01 52.58
N ALA A 24 -26.86 -48.02 53.39
CA ALA A 24 -26.15 -49.31 53.34
C ALA A 24 -26.24 -50.00 51.97
N GLU A 25 -27.36 -49.84 51.25
CA GLU A 25 -27.50 -50.37 49.87
C GLU A 25 -26.96 -49.41 48.79
N ARG A 26 -27.08 -48.07 49.02
CA ARG A 26 -26.67 -47.02 48.10
C ARG A 26 -25.15 -46.89 48.00
N VAL A 27 -24.46 -46.77 49.16
CA VAL A 27 -23.03 -46.40 49.19
C VAL A 27 -22.15 -47.35 48.38
N PRO A 28 -22.24 -48.69 48.44
CA PRO A 28 -21.37 -49.55 47.66
C PRO A 28 -21.61 -49.41 46.15
N LYS A 29 -22.85 -49.22 45.71
CA LYS A 29 -23.21 -49.05 44.31
C LYS A 29 -22.80 -47.72 43.78
N GLN A 30 -23.01 -46.65 44.56
CA GLN A 30 -22.58 -45.29 44.23
C GLN A 30 -21.06 -45.25 44.11
N GLN A 31 -20.32 -45.81 45.05
CA GLN A 31 -18.84 -45.89 44.97
C GLN A 31 -18.39 -46.63 43.70
N SER A 32 -19.07 -47.71 43.33
CA SER A 32 -18.74 -48.43 42.09
C SER A 32 -18.98 -47.59 40.84
N ILE A 33 -20.06 -46.81 40.78
CA ILE A 33 -20.36 -45.88 39.68
C ILE A 33 -19.31 -44.75 39.64
N ASP A 34 -19.05 -44.14 40.80
CA ASP A 34 -18.10 -43.01 40.93
C ASP A 34 -16.68 -43.44 40.57
N ASN A 35 -16.22 -44.59 41.03
CA ASN A 35 -14.91 -45.15 40.63
C ASN A 35 -14.79 -45.37 39.13
N LYS A 36 -15.80 -46.02 38.54
CA LYS A 36 -15.81 -46.23 37.06
C LYS A 36 -15.87 -44.92 36.30
N ARG A 37 -16.62 -43.91 36.76
CA ARG A 37 -16.67 -42.60 36.17
C ARG A 37 -15.31 -41.94 36.21
N ASN A 38 -14.66 -41.93 37.39
CA ASN A 38 -13.32 -41.37 37.56
C ASN A 38 -12.29 -42.05 36.67
N ASP A 39 -12.32 -43.38 36.52
CA ASP A 39 -11.44 -44.14 35.64
C ASP A 39 -11.64 -43.75 34.17
N ILE A 40 -12.89 -43.61 33.74
CA ILE A 40 -13.23 -43.22 32.36
C ILE A 40 -12.82 -41.76 32.13
N ASP A 41 -13.14 -40.83 33.02
CA ASP A 41 -12.81 -39.41 32.89
C ASP A 41 -11.29 -39.19 32.86
N THR A 42 -10.56 -39.93 33.69
CA THR A 42 -9.10 -39.95 33.71
C THR A 42 -8.54 -40.51 32.37
N SER A 43 -9.15 -41.58 31.83
CA SER A 43 -8.77 -42.14 30.54
C SER A 43 -9.05 -41.18 29.38
N ILE A 44 -10.20 -40.52 29.36
CA ILE A 44 -10.57 -39.51 28.35
C ILE A 44 -9.55 -38.35 28.39
N SER A 45 -9.24 -37.85 29.56
CA SER A 45 -8.24 -36.78 29.76
C SER A 45 -6.86 -37.21 29.26
N ALA A 46 -6.47 -38.45 29.58
CA ALA A 46 -5.20 -39.02 29.12
C ALA A 46 -5.12 -39.14 27.58
N TYR A 47 -6.19 -39.61 26.93
CA TYR A 47 -6.25 -39.63 25.46
C TYR A 47 -6.27 -38.22 24.88
N GLY A 48 -6.92 -37.26 25.53
CA GLY A 48 -6.87 -35.85 25.15
C GLY A 48 -5.45 -35.30 25.09
N ARG A 49 -4.67 -35.51 26.16
CA ARG A 49 -3.24 -35.13 26.21
C ARG A 49 -2.39 -35.81 25.10
N LEU A 50 -2.63 -37.11 24.88
CA LEU A 50 -1.92 -37.86 23.86
C LEU A 50 -2.25 -37.33 22.46
N ARG A 51 -3.53 -37.06 22.17
CA ARG A 51 -3.98 -36.49 20.91
C ARG A 51 -3.40 -35.10 20.68
N GLU A 52 -3.44 -34.22 21.66
CA GLU A 52 -2.88 -32.87 21.57
C GLU A 52 -1.39 -32.88 21.19
N SER A 53 -0.60 -33.77 21.81
CA SER A 53 0.82 -33.89 21.49
C SER A 53 1.06 -34.41 20.06
N LEU A 54 0.22 -35.33 19.58
CA LEU A 54 0.26 -35.82 18.20
C LEU A 54 -0.18 -34.76 17.20
N ASP A 55 -1.25 -34.01 17.50
CA ASP A 55 -1.74 -32.93 16.63
C ASP A 55 -0.72 -31.79 16.55
N THR A 56 -0.03 -31.44 17.64
CA THR A 56 1.09 -30.49 17.62
C THR A 56 2.19 -30.94 16.65
N MET A 57 2.59 -32.20 16.73
CA MET A 57 3.59 -32.76 15.80
C MET A 57 3.09 -32.74 14.35
N LYS A 58 1.83 -33.03 14.12
CA LYS A 58 1.21 -32.95 12.80
C LYS A 58 1.24 -31.53 12.23
N HIS A 59 0.95 -30.51 13.03
CA HIS A 59 1.02 -29.11 12.59
C HIS A 59 2.45 -28.70 12.21
N LEU A 60 3.44 -29.11 12.96
CA LEU A 60 4.84 -28.85 12.60
C LEU A 60 5.23 -29.53 11.28
N MET A 61 4.72 -30.73 11.02
CA MET A 61 4.98 -31.43 9.76
C MET A 61 4.32 -30.77 8.55
N ALA A 62 3.23 -30.02 8.73
CA ALA A 62 2.58 -29.31 7.65
C ALA A 62 3.51 -28.26 7.00
N ASN A 63 4.40 -27.64 7.77
CA ASN A 63 5.42 -26.71 7.26
C ASN A 63 6.37 -27.41 6.28
N PHE A 64 6.81 -28.61 6.60
CA PHE A 64 7.75 -29.38 5.77
C PHE A 64 7.12 -30.03 4.54
N ARG A 65 5.79 -30.11 4.46
CA ARG A 65 5.10 -30.75 3.34
C ARG A 65 5.23 -30.00 2.02
N GLN A 66 5.35 -28.66 2.10
CA GLN A 66 5.53 -27.83 0.92
C GLN A 66 7.01 -27.83 0.52
N GLU A 67 7.32 -28.29 -0.71
CA GLU A 67 8.69 -28.21 -1.26
C GLU A 67 9.24 -26.78 -1.22
N LYS A 68 8.34 -25.78 -1.38
CA LYS A 68 8.69 -24.36 -1.28
C LYS A 68 9.18 -23.93 0.11
N ALA A 69 8.87 -24.67 1.16
CA ALA A 69 9.39 -24.37 2.51
C ALA A 69 10.93 -24.40 2.57
N PHE A 70 11.55 -25.24 1.72
CA PHE A 70 13.02 -25.34 1.59
C PHE A 70 13.60 -24.38 0.54
N ALA A 71 12.74 -23.58 -0.11
CA ALA A 71 13.17 -22.54 -1.04
C ALA A 71 13.13 -21.14 -0.42
N VAL A 72 12.74 -21.01 0.84
CA VAL A 72 12.67 -19.72 1.54
C VAL A 72 14.06 -19.09 1.59
N ARG A 73 14.11 -17.80 1.30
CA ARG A 73 15.34 -17.00 1.36
C ARG A 73 15.36 -16.17 2.62
N LYS A 74 16.52 -16.08 3.22
CA LYS A 74 16.87 -15.09 4.23
C LYS A 74 17.66 -13.99 3.56
N VAL A 75 17.34 -12.75 3.87
CA VAL A 75 18.06 -11.59 3.37
C VAL A 75 18.62 -10.83 4.56
N ASP A 76 19.92 -10.70 4.59
CA ASP A 76 20.62 -9.88 5.57
C ASP A 76 21.19 -8.64 4.88
N THR A 77 21.00 -7.47 5.47
CA THR A 77 21.52 -6.21 4.95
C THR A 77 22.56 -5.66 5.91
N SER A 78 23.67 -5.12 5.38
CA SER A 78 24.73 -4.53 6.21
C SER A 78 24.32 -3.22 6.88
N ASN A 79 23.25 -2.55 6.36
CA ASN A 79 22.73 -1.30 6.90
C ASN A 79 21.22 -1.20 6.71
N ASP A 80 20.46 -1.68 7.68
CA ASP A 80 18.99 -1.66 7.68
C ASP A 80 18.37 -0.25 7.74
N ASN A 81 19.16 0.77 8.08
CA ASN A 81 18.68 2.14 8.08
C ASN A 81 18.68 2.76 6.67
N VAL A 82 19.46 2.20 5.76
CA VAL A 82 19.53 2.66 4.36
C VAL A 82 18.61 1.83 3.48
N ILE A 83 18.69 0.49 3.58
CA ILE A 83 17.92 -0.43 2.74
C ILE A 83 17.42 -1.59 3.58
N SER A 84 16.18 -2.00 3.36
CA SER A 84 15.71 -3.34 3.70
C SER A 84 15.32 -4.08 2.43
N ALA A 85 15.60 -5.36 2.39
CA ALA A 85 15.30 -6.19 1.23
C ALA A 85 14.42 -7.39 1.64
N THR A 86 13.57 -7.82 0.73
CA THR A 86 12.78 -9.04 0.87
C THR A 86 12.97 -9.90 -0.36
N ALA A 87 13.16 -11.19 -0.16
CA ALA A 87 13.34 -12.13 -1.24
C ALA A 87 12.21 -13.17 -1.25
N ASN A 88 11.75 -13.54 -2.43
CA ASN A 88 10.84 -14.65 -2.62
C ASN A 88 11.62 -15.97 -2.80
N THR A 89 10.93 -17.07 -2.99
CA THR A 89 11.54 -18.41 -3.16
C THR A 89 12.31 -18.58 -4.47
N GLU A 90 12.14 -17.67 -5.43
CA GLU A 90 12.79 -17.72 -6.75
C GLU A 90 14.10 -16.92 -6.76
N ALA A 91 14.31 -16.09 -5.72
CA ALA A 91 15.51 -15.27 -5.63
C ALA A 91 16.79 -16.11 -5.65
N MET A 92 17.74 -15.66 -6.45
CA MET A 92 19.07 -16.30 -6.49
C MET A 92 19.88 -15.93 -5.25
N ALA A 93 20.48 -16.93 -4.60
CA ALA A 93 21.40 -16.70 -3.50
C ALA A 93 22.65 -15.99 -4.01
N GLY A 94 23.10 -14.98 -3.30
CA GLY A 94 24.27 -14.18 -3.69
C GLY A 94 24.45 -12.96 -2.82
N LYS A 95 25.60 -12.28 -3.03
CA LYS A 95 25.91 -11.01 -2.35
C LYS A 95 25.88 -9.90 -3.38
N TYR A 96 25.15 -8.86 -3.08
CA TYR A 96 24.94 -7.71 -3.93
C TYR A 96 25.31 -6.45 -3.17
N ALA A 97 25.91 -5.50 -3.86
CA ALA A 97 26.26 -4.20 -3.32
C ALA A 97 25.26 -3.16 -3.87
N VAL A 98 24.56 -2.46 -2.99
CA VAL A 98 23.55 -1.48 -3.38
C VAL A 98 23.91 -0.11 -2.80
N ASP A 99 24.01 0.87 -3.69
CA ASP A 99 24.25 2.25 -3.36
C ASP A 99 22.98 3.06 -3.63
N VAL A 100 22.41 3.69 -2.60
CA VAL A 100 21.21 4.52 -2.73
C VAL A 100 21.61 5.94 -3.09
N LEU A 101 21.50 6.26 -4.36
CA LEU A 101 21.86 7.56 -4.89
C LEU A 101 20.83 8.62 -4.51
N GLN A 102 19.53 8.24 -4.59
CA GLN A 102 18.43 9.16 -4.42
C GLN A 102 17.18 8.44 -3.90
N LEU A 103 16.44 9.10 -2.99
CA LEU A 103 15.13 8.65 -2.54
C LEU A 103 14.02 9.31 -3.37
N ALA A 104 12.95 8.58 -3.60
CA ALA A 104 11.75 9.15 -4.20
C ALA A 104 11.14 10.23 -3.31
N GLN A 105 10.72 11.33 -3.91
CA GLN A 105 10.08 12.45 -3.23
C GLN A 105 8.73 12.79 -3.86
N ASN A 106 7.83 13.28 -3.01
CA ASN A 106 6.51 13.73 -3.43
C ASN A 106 6.61 15.18 -3.91
N HIS A 107 5.86 15.51 -4.94
CA HIS A 107 5.75 16.89 -5.40
C HIS A 107 4.92 17.72 -4.41
N LYS A 108 5.45 18.88 -4.00
CA LYS A 108 4.79 19.83 -3.09
C LYS A 108 4.89 21.24 -3.63
N VAL A 109 3.80 21.96 -3.57
CA VAL A 109 3.69 23.36 -3.96
C VAL A 109 3.08 24.17 -2.82
N ALA A 110 3.50 25.41 -2.67
CA ALA A 110 2.99 26.32 -1.64
C ALA A 110 2.56 27.66 -2.25
N SER A 111 1.51 28.23 -1.72
CA SER A 111 1.13 29.60 -2.05
C SER A 111 2.03 30.61 -1.31
N GLU A 112 2.03 31.83 -1.78
CA GLU A 112 2.41 32.97 -0.95
C GLU A 112 1.50 33.09 0.28
N VAL A 113 1.82 34.02 1.18
CA VAL A 113 0.97 34.33 2.32
C VAL A 113 -0.38 34.85 1.84
N ILE A 114 -1.43 34.22 2.30
CA ILE A 114 -2.82 34.56 1.97
C ILE A 114 -3.46 35.19 3.21
N PRO A 115 -3.80 36.50 3.20
CA PRO A 115 -4.49 37.10 4.33
C PRO A 115 -5.75 36.33 4.71
N SER A 116 -5.99 36.15 6.01
CA SER A 116 -7.13 35.34 6.52
C SER A 116 -8.50 35.81 6.05
N GLU A 117 -8.62 37.11 5.68
CA GLU A 117 -9.84 37.71 5.18
C GLU A 117 -10.05 37.51 3.68
N THR A 118 -9.08 36.94 2.97
CA THR A 118 -9.16 36.74 1.52
C THR A 118 -10.33 35.81 1.19
N LYS A 119 -11.17 36.27 0.27
CA LYS A 119 -12.30 35.50 -0.29
C LYS A 119 -11.97 35.08 -1.71
N PHE A 120 -12.34 33.85 -2.01
CA PHE A 120 -12.12 33.21 -3.29
C PHE A 120 -13.47 33.05 -4.05
N GLY A 121 -13.37 32.90 -5.36
CA GLY A 121 -14.50 32.55 -6.22
C GLY A 121 -15.39 33.74 -6.63
N PRO A 122 -16.37 33.48 -7.47
CA PRO A 122 -16.67 32.18 -8.06
C PRO A 122 -15.63 31.75 -9.09
N GLY A 123 -15.45 30.45 -9.25
CA GLY A 123 -14.53 29.89 -10.22
C GLY A 123 -14.31 28.39 -10.03
N LYS A 124 -13.41 27.82 -10.84
CA LYS A 124 -13.06 26.40 -10.78
C LYS A 124 -11.55 26.24 -10.64
N LEU A 125 -11.14 25.30 -9.80
CA LEU A 125 -9.75 24.85 -9.73
C LEU A 125 -9.66 23.47 -10.36
N GLN A 126 -8.95 23.35 -11.47
CA GLN A 126 -8.57 22.08 -12.06
C GLN A 126 -7.23 21.67 -11.48
N VAL A 127 -7.23 20.59 -10.73
CA VAL A 127 -6.04 20.03 -10.10
C VAL A 127 -5.68 18.75 -10.83
N SER A 128 -4.44 18.67 -11.31
CA SER A 128 -3.92 17.50 -12.02
C SER A 128 -2.76 16.89 -11.25
N LEU A 129 -2.69 15.56 -11.26
CA LEU A 129 -1.58 14.78 -10.73
C LEU A 129 -1.14 13.80 -11.82
N GLY A 130 0.00 14.06 -12.45
CA GLY A 130 0.42 13.35 -13.64
C GLY A 130 -0.64 13.43 -14.74
N SER A 131 -1.14 12.29 -15.20
CA SER A 131 -2.18 12.20 -16.24
C SER A 131 -3.62 12.29 -15.73
N LYS A 132 -3.84 12.29 -14.42
CA LYS A 132 -5.18 12.32 -13.81
C LYS A 132 -5.52 13.72 -13.33
N SER A 133 -6.77 14.15 -13.54
CA SER A 133 -7.23 15.46 -13.10
C SER A 133 -8.63 15.41 -12.48
N PHE A 134 -8.91 16.37 -11.63
CA PHE A 134 -10.23 16.62 -11.07
C PHE A 134 -10.48 18.12 -10.95
N THR A 135 -11.75 18.51 -10.84
CA THR A 135 -12.13 19.91 -10.76
C THR A 135 -12.83 20.16 -9.42
N VAL A 136 -12.46 21.26 -8.78
CA VAL A 136 -13.07 21.76 -7.56
C VAL A 136 -13.83 23.04 -7.90
N GLU A 137 -15.12 23.07 -7.65
CA GLU A 137 -15.93 24.27 -7.78
C GLU A 137 -15.80 25.14 -6.53
N VAL A 138 -15.40 26.38 -6.72
CA VAL A 138 -15.23 27.37 -5.64
C VAL A 138 -16.37 28.36 -5.73
N THR A 139 -17.23 28.35 -4.70
CA THR A 139 -18.38 29.24 -4.62
C THR A 139 -17.97 30.68 -4.31
N ASN A 140 -18.86 31.62 -4.54
CA ASN A 140 -18.60 33.04 -4.21
C ASN A 140 -18.34 33.19 -2.69
N ASN A 141 -17.36 34.01 -2.34
CA ASN A 141 -16.92 34.27 -0.95
C ASN A 141 -16.37 33.02 -0.19
N ALA A 142 -15.90 31.98 -0.88
CA ALA A 142 -15.26 30.84 -0.25
C ALA A 142 -14.00 31.27 0.53
N THR A 143 -13.76 30.63 1.66
CA THR A 143 -12.53 30.81 2.45
C THR A 143 -11.44 29.86 1.97
N LEU A 144 -10.18 30.11 2.38
CA LEU A 144 -9.07 29.18 2.10
C LEU A 144 -9.38 27.77 2.65
N SER A 145 -10.02 27.68 3.80
CA SER A 145 -10.45 26.39 4.39
C SER A 145 -11.49 25.66 3.53
N ASP A 146 -12.36 26.41 2.85
CA ASP A 146 -13.35 25.81 1.94
C ASP A 146 -12.68 25.23 0.70
N VAL A 147 -11.69 25.93 0.14
CA VAL A 147 -10.88 25.45 -0.97
C VAL A 147 -10.14 24.16 -0.58
N VAL A 148 -9.49 24.15 0.59
CA VAL A 148 -8.78 22.96 1.11
C VAL A 148 -9.74 21.78 1.27
N ARG A 149 -10.91 22.01 1.85
CA ARG A 149 -11.95 20.96 1.97
C ARG A 149 -12.44 20.48 0.62
N GLY A 150 -12.61 21.40 -0.33
CA GLY A 150 -13.00 21.08 -1.70
C GLY A 150 -12.01 20.16 -2.39
N ILE A 151 -10.71 20.42 -2.27
CA ILE A 151 -9.64 19.58 -2.82
C ILE A 151 -9.63 18.19 -2.14
N ASN A 152 -9.64 18.17 -0.81
CA ASN A 152 -9.46 16.92 -0.05
C ASN A 152 -10.68 15.99 -0.12
N ASN A 153 -11.89 16.52 -0.23
CA ASN A 153 -13.13 15.75 -0.22
C ASN A 153 -13.63 15.34 -1.61
N GLN A 154 -12.89 15.68 -2.67
CA GLN A 154 -13.31 15.33 -4.02
C GLN A 154 -13.21 13.83 -4.26
N LYS A 155 -14.33 13.23 -4.71
CA LYS A 155 -14.45 11.77 -4.89
C LYS A 155 -13.44 11.19 -5.90
N ASN A 156 -13.09 11.98 -6.91
CA ASN A 156 -12.15 11.56 -7.97
C ASN A 156 -10.72 12.05 -7.72
N ASN A 157 -10.37 12.42 -6.50
CA ASN A 157 -9.04 12.87 -6.15
C ASN A 157 -8.02 11.72 -6.29
N PRO A 158 -7.02 11.83 -7.17
CA PRO A 158 -6.06 10.75 -7.45
C PRO A 158 -4.96 10.61 -6.39
N GLY A 159 -5.01 11.36 -5.31
CA GLY A 159 -3.99 11.35 -4.25
C GLY A 159 -3.36 12.72 -3.99
N VAL A 160 -4.10 13.79 -4.22
CA VAL A 160 -3.69 15.16 -3.90
C VAL A 160 -4.18 15.52 -2.50
N ARG A 161 -3.32 16.10 -1.68
CA ARG A 161 -3.64 16.58 -0.34
C ARG A 161 -3.35 18.07 -0.22
N ALA A 162 -4.34 18.83 0.22
CA ALA A 162 -4.22 20.23 0.54
C ALA A 162 -4.21 20.45 2.05
N SER A 163 -3.42 21.39 2.53
CA SER A 163 -3.35 21.80 3.93
C SER A 163 -3.04 23.27 4.06
N ILE A 164 -3.41 23.87 5.18
CA ILE A 164 -3.06 25.24 5.53
C ILE A 164 -1.96 25.18 6.61
N ILE A 165 -0.87 25.88 6.37
CA ILE A 165 0.18 26.08 7.37
C ILE A 165 0.16 27.54 7.78
N ASN A 166 0.05 27.79 9.07
CA ASN A 166 0.16 29.13 9.63
C ASN A 166 1.63 29.44 9.88
N ASP A 167 2.21 30.20 8.97
CA ASP A 167 3.55 30.76 9.09
C ASP A 167 3.53 32.01 9.99
N VAL A 168 4.70 32.47 10.43
CA VAL A 168 4.87 33.73 11.20
C VAL A 168 4.32 34.95 10.44
N GLN A 169 4.35 34.88 9.10
CA GLN A 169 3.83 35.93 8.21
C GLN A 169 2.33 35.80 7.88
N GLY A 170 1.73 34.64 8.17
CA GLY A 170 0.32 34.37 7.87
C GLY A 170 0.08 32.97 7.30
N PRO A 171 -1.19 32.63 7.00
CA PRO A 171 -1.55 31.33 6.45
C PRO A 171 -1.09 31.17 5.00
N ARG A 172 -0.56 29.97 4.68
CA ARG A 172 -0.19 29.51 3.33
C ARG A 172 -0.92 28.22 2.99
N LEU A 173 -1.32 28.09 1.74
CA LEU A 173 -1.82 26.83 1.21
C LEU A 173 -0.64 25.97 0.76
N ILE A 174 -0.60 24.72 1.23
CA ILE A 174 0.30 23.71 0.69
C ILE A 174 -0.55 22.64 0.01
N VAL A 175 -0.19 22.30 -1.21
CA VAL A 175 -0.76 21.18 -1.94
C VAL A 175 0.37 20.19 -2.22
N ALA A 176 0.16 18.95 -1.82
CA ALA A 176 1.13 17.88 -1.95
C ALA A 176 0.54 16.66 -2.66
N SER A 177 1.35 15.98 -3.44
CA SER A 177 1.03 14.65 -3.93
C SER A 177 1.25 13.62 -2.81
N ASN A 178 0.37 12.64 -2.69
CA ASN A 178 0.60 11.45 -1.86
C ASN A 178 1.47 10.40 -2.59
N LEU A 179 1.66 10.56 -3.90
CA LEU A 179 2.50 9.73 -4.72
C LEU A 179 3.82 10.44 -4.96
N SER A 180 4.91 9.74 -4.77
CA SER A 180 6.24 10.19 -5.13
C SER A 180 6.51 9.97 -6.62
N GLY A 181 7.65 10.43 -7.08
CA GLY A 181 8.09 10.22 -8.44
C GLY A 181 7.89 11.42 -9.38
N GLU A 182 8.71 11.47 -10.40
CA GLU A 182 8.71 12.54 -11.39
C GLU A 182 7.41 12.60 -12.20
N LYS A 183 6.81 11.46 -12.51
CA LYS A 183 5.54 11.36 -13.24
C LYS A 183 4.34 11.90 -12.46
N ASN A 184 4.44 12.02 -11.14
CA ASN A 184 3.37 12.45 -10.25
C ASN A 184 3.48 13.94 -9.91
N ARG A 185 3.79 14.77 -10.91
CA ARG A 185 3.84 16.24 -10.77
C ARG A 185 2.42 16.81 -10.63
N LEU A 186 2.31 17.80 -9.76
CA LEU A 186 1.08 18.57 -9.58
C LEU A 186 1.02 19.70 -10.61
N SER A 187 -0.17 19.98 -11.13
CA SER A 187 -0.51 21.20 -11.87
C SER A 187 -1.86 21.69 -11.37
N ILE A 188 -1.98 22.98 -11.14
CA ILE A 188 -3.21 23.61 -10.66
C ILE A 188 -3.55 24.77 -11.58
N ARG A 189 -4.69 24.70 -12.25
CA ARG A 189 -5.20 25.75 -13.13
C ARG A 189 -6.43 26.37 -12.52
N ALA A 190 -6.50 27.66 -12.49
CA ALA A 190 -7.66 28.41 -12.02
C ALA A 190 -8.43 28.98 -13.21
N ASP A 191 -9.68 28.54 -13.36
CA ASP A 191 -10.65 29.10 -14.30
C ASP A 191 -11.50 30.11 -13.55
N ALA A 192 -11.07 31.35 -13.60
CA ALA A 192 -11.70 32.51 -12.95
C ALA A 192 -11.27 33.82 -13.64
N GLU A 193 -11.98 34.90 -13.38
CA GLU A 193 -11.62 36.23 -13.88
C GLU A 193 -10.22 36.64 -13.46
N SER A 194 -9.54 37.46 -14.26
CA SER A 194 -8.14 37.84 -14.07
C SER A 194 -7.84 38.47 -12.69
N ASN A 195 -8.79 39.18 -12.12
CA ASN A 195 -8.66 39.84 -10.81
C ASN A 195 -9.07 38.94 -9.62
N ASN A 196 -9.47 37.71 -9.86
CA ASN A 196 -9.92 36.80 -8.81
C ASN A 196 -8.73 36.25 -8.01
N ALA A 197 -8.84 36.28 -6.66
CA ALA A 197 -7.84 35.75 -5.76
C ALA A 197 -7.52 34.26 -6.01
N LEU A 198 -8.43 33.53 -6.70
CA LEU A 198 -8.23 32.14 -7.08
C LEU A 198 -7.00 31.94 -7.99
N LYS A 199 -6.63 32.94 -8.78
CA LYS A 199 -5.40 32.92 -9.62
C LYS A 199 -4.11 32.79 -8.79
N ARG A 200 -4.11 33.25 -7.55
CA ARG A 200 -2.97 33.09 -6.62
C ARG A 200 -2.77 31.63 -6.16
N LEU A 201 -3.76 30.77 -6.40
CA LEU A 201 -3.70 29.32 -6.12
C LEU A 201 -3.34 28.51 -7.37
N GLU A 202 -3.08 29.14 -8.49
CA GLU A 202 -2.62 28.49 -9.72
C GLU A 202 -1.18 28.04 -9.57
N TYR A 203 -0.86 26.84 -10.04
CA TYR A 203 0.51 26.36 -10.15
C TYR A 203 0.76 25.86 -11.56
N LYS A 204 1.69 26.50 -12.23
CA LYS A 204 2.26 26.09 -13.52
C LYS A 204 3.77 26.04 -13.39
N THR A 205 4.37 25.02 -13.96
CA THR A 205 5.84 24.96 -14.04
C THR A 205 6.34 26.07 -14.97
N LEU A 206 7.61 26.42 -14.84
CA LEU A 206 8.24 27.38 -15.76
C LEU A 206 8.14 26.88 -17.21
N GLU A 207 8.35 25.58 -17.44
CA GLU A 207 8.20 24.94 -18.74
C GLU A 207 6.78 25.07 -19.30
N ASP A 208 5.75 24.85 -18.48
CA ASP A 208 4.34 25.02 -18.90
C ASP A 208 4.06 26.47 -19.27
N ARG A 209 4.60 27.43 -18.50
CA ARG A 209 4.46 28.86 -18.76
C ARG A 209 5.15 29.26 -20.07
N ILE A 210 6.34 28.73 -20.32
CA ILE A 210 7.07 28.94 -21.58
C ILE A 210 6.28 28.34 -22.75
N LYS A 211 5.76 27.11 -22.63
CA LYS A 211 4.92 26.47 -23.66
C LYS A 211 3.64 27.24 -23.95
N ASP A 212 2.96 27.75 -22.93
CA ASP A 212 1.77 28.58 -23.09
C ASP A 212 2.12 29.86 -23.88
N LEU A 213 3.28 30.47 -23.62
CA LEU A 213 3.77 31.64 -24.34
C LEU A 213 4.17 31.33 -25.79
N GLU A 214 4.86 30.20 -26.01
CA GLU A 214 5.22 29.71 -27.35
C GLU A 214 3.97 29.35 -28.17
N ALA A 215 2.96 28.74 -27.54
CA ALA A 215 1.69 28.46 -28.21
C ALA A 215 0.95 29.73 -28.61
N ALA A 216 0.93 30.76 -27.76
CA ALA A 216 0.37 32.06 -28.08
C ALA A 216 1.14 32.74 -29.24
N ARG A 217 2.47 32.61 -29.27
CA ARG A 217 3.31 33.08 -30.39
C ARG A 217 3.00 32.34 -31.70
N ALA A 218 2.89 31.01 -31.65
CA ALA A 218 2.57 30.21 -32.82
C ALA A 218 1.18 30.54 -33.39
N GLN A 219 0.19 30.74 -32.52
CA GLN A 219 -1.14 31.21 -32.94
C GLN A 219 -1.08 32.59 -33.58
N ALA A 220 -0.33 33.52 -32.98
CA ALA A 220 -0.08 34.85 -33.53
C ALA A 220 0.56 34.79 -34.94
N GLN A 221 1.56 33.95 -35.11
CA GLN A 221 2.22 33.74 -36.42
C GLN A 221 1.29 33.13 -37.48
N GLN A 222 0.45 32.16 -37.08
CA GLN A 222 -0.53 31.57 -38.00
C GLN A 222 -1.59 32.58 -38.44
N LEU A 223 -2.08 33.41 -37.51
CA LEU A 223 -2.99 34.50 -37.84
C LEU A 223 -2.37 35.55 -38.77
N LEU A 224 -1.12 35.91 -38.55
CA LEU A 224 -0.36 36.79 -39.42
C LEU A 224 -0.11 36.19 -40.82
N ALA A 225 0.16 34.89 -40.91
CA ALA A 225 0.37 34.17 -42.16
C ALA A 225 -0.93 34.02 -43.00
N SER A 226 -2.09 34.06 -42.37
CA SER A 226 -3.39 33.98 -43.05
C SER A 226 -3.84 35.31 -43.71
N LEU A 227 -3.11 36.40 -43.45
CA LEU A 227 -3.42 37.72 -44.02
C LEU A 227 -2.94 37.82 -45.49
N THR A 228 -3.69 38.58 -46.33
CA THR A 228 -3.31 38.82 -47.75
C THR A 228 -2.02 39.65 -47.85
N PRO A 229 -1.29 39.62 -49.00
CA PRO A 229 -0.01 40.32 -49.20
C PRO A 229 -0.06 41.83 -48.95
N GLU A 230 -1.20 42.49 -49.16
CA GLU A 230 -1.40 43.91 -48.82
C GLU A 230 -1.61 44.13 -47.32
N GLN A 231 -2.35 43.23 -46.70
CA GLN A 231 -2.54 43.22 -45.25
C GLN A 231 -1.22 42.89 -44.53
N GLN A 232 -0.34 42.05 -45.12
CA GLN A 232 0.99 41.75 -44.59
C GLN A 232 1.92 43.00 -44.63
N LYS A 233 1.78 43.90 -45.63
CA LYS A 233 2.56 45.16 -45.65
C LYS A 233 2.18 46.14 -44.55
N VAL A 234 0.91 46.17 -44.18
CA VAL A 234 0.44 46.93 -42.98
C VAL A 234 0.87 46.19 -41.72
N ALA A 235 0.80 44.86 -41.74
CA ALA A 235 1.26 44.01 -40.65
C ALA A 235 2.76 44.12 -40.44
N ALA A 236 3.60 44.23 -41.49
CA ALA A 236 5.05 44.35 -41.35
C ALA A 236 5.48 45.62 -40.57
N LYS A 237 4.78 46.73 -40.70
CA LYS A 237 5.03 47.96 -39.90
C LYS A 237 4.63 47.81 -38.43
N VAL A 238 3.73 46.90 -38.11
CA VAL A 238 3.32 46.57 -36.73
C VAL A 238 4.14 45.37 -36.23
N ALA A 239 4.56 44.47 -37.12
CA ALA A 239 5.46 43.36 -36.79
C ALA A 239 6.87 43.83 -36.37
N ASP A 240 7.35 44.96 -36.91
CA ASP A 240 8.60 45.60 -36.43
C ASP A 240 8.49 45.99 -34.93
N LYS A 241 7.32 46.55 -34.52
CA LYS A 241 7.08 46.86 -33.11
C LYS A 241 6.82 45.61 -32.26
N LEU A 242 6.18 44.55 -32.86
CA LEU A 242 6.01 43.24 -32.22
C LEU A 242 7.33 42.47 -32.14
N GLY A 243 8.23 42.65 -33.12
CA GLY A 243 9.59 42.08 -33.15
C GLY A 243 10.48 42.67 -32.06
N GLU A 244 10.38 43.98 -31.80
CA GLU A 244 11.05 44.63 -30.66
C GLU A 244 10.54 44.11 -29.32
N ALA A 245 9.22 44.01 -29.14
CA ALA A 245 8.59 43.44 -27.94
C ALA A 245 8.94 41.96 -27.74
N ALA A 246 9.06 41.19 -28.82
CA ALA A 246 9.46 39.79 -28.76
C ALA A 246 10.94 39.59 -28.40
N ARG A 247 11.82 40.49 -28.86
CA ARG A 247 13.25 40.50 -28.46
C ARG A 247 13.43 40.90 -27.01
N GLU A 248 12.69 41.90 -26.54
CA GLU A 248 12.66 42.27 -25.11
C GLU A 248 12.19 41.10 -24.23
N LEU A 249 11.22 40.28 -24.73
CA LEU A 249 10.72 39.09 -24.06
C LEU A 249 11.77 37.98 -23.98
N ASP A 250 12.49 37.72 -25.10
CA ASP A 250 13.58 36.72 -25.12
C ASP A 250 14.71 37.09 -24.15
N GLU A 251 14.99 38.38 -24.03
CA GLU A 251 16.01 38.90 -23.11
C GLU A 251 15.54 38.81 -21.64
N GLN A 252 14.24 39.06 -21.36
CA GLN A 252 13.67 38.90 -20.04
C GLN A 252 13.55 37.42 -19.63
N VAL A 253 13.15 36.54 -20.56
CA VAL A 253 13.13 35.09 -20.33
C VAL A 253 14.52 34.54 -20.04
N LYS A 254 15.53 34.98 -20.81
CA LYS A 254 16.94 34.63 -20.52
C LYS A 254 17.37 35.12 -19.13
N THR A 255 17.08 36.36 -18.80
CA THR A 255 17.48 36.96 -17.52
C THR A 255 16.75 36.27 -16.34
N GLN A 256 15.49 35.92 -16.47
CA GLN A 256 14.75 35.17 -15.45
C GLN A 256 15.20 33.72 -15.37
N THR A 257 15.52 33.09 -16.50
CA THR A 257 16.07 31.74 -16.53
C THR A 257 17.44 31.68 -15.87
N GLU A 258 18.30 32.68 -16.12
CA GLU A 258 19.59 32.84 -15.44
C GLU A 258 19.43 33.10 -13.93
N GLN A 259 18.48 33.95 -13.51
CA GLN A 259 18.20 34.19 -12.09
C GLN A 259 17.54 33.00 -11.37
N LEU A 260 16.76 32.17 -12.10
CA LEU A 260 16.23 30.92 -11.58
C LEU A 260 17.26 29.81 -11.63
N ALA A 261 18.11 29.75 -12.66
CA ALA A 261 19.27 28.86 -12.70
C ALA A 261 20.20 29.06 -11.51
N ASP A 262 20.47 30.34 -11.13
CA ASP A 262 21.22 30.62 -9.91
C ASP A 262 20.52 30.22 -8.61
N LYS A 263 19.19 30.24 -8.57
CA LYS A 263 18.41 29.74 -7.42
C LYS A 263 18.27 28.20 -7.44
N VAL A 264 18.16 27.60 -8.60
CA VAL A 264 18.06 26.15 -8.82
C VAL A 264 19.45 25.49 -8.81
N ALA A 265 20.53 26.23 -9.13
CA ALA A 265 21.91 25.74 -9.03
C ALA A 265 22.29 25.26 -7.60
N GLY A 266 21.52 25.66 -6.58
CA GLY A 266 21.57 25.02 -5.25
C GLY A 266 20.99 23.62 -5.20
N GLU A 267 20.03 23.26 -6.09
CA GLU A 267 19.31 21.97 -6.11
C GLU A 267 19.70 21.08 -7.30
N GLU A 268 20.06 21.64 -8.46
CA GLU A 268 20.63 20.90 -9.62
C GLU A 268 21.97 20.23 -9.33
N SER A 269 22.61 20.60 -8.21
CA SER A 269 23.83 19.90 -7.78
C SER A 269 23.62 18.39 -7.53
N SER A 270 22.37 17.88 -7.49
CA SER A 270 22.08 16.45 -7.27
C SER A 270 22.15 15.64 -8.57
N GLU A 271 21.61 16.11 -9.69
CA GLU A 271 21.67 15.39 -10.97
C GLU A 271 23.08 15.40 -11.58
N ILE A 272 23.76 16.54 -11.49
CA ILE A 272 25.16 16.66 -11.94
C ILE A 272 26.07 15.78 -11.05
N LYS A 273 25.81 15.72 -9.73
CA LYS A 273 26.55 14.83 -8.82
C LYS A 273 26.26 13.36 -9.07
N VAL A 274 25.03 12.99 -9.49
CA VAL A 274 24.68 11.61 -9.88
C VAL A 274 25.43 11.23 -11.16
N ALA A 275 25.44 12.09 -12.18
CA ALA A 275 26.20 11.86 -13.40
C ALA A 275 27.72 11.79 -13.15
N GLU A 276 28.25 12.61 -12.23
CA GLU A 276 29.65 12.55 -11.79
C GLU A 276 29.95 11.29 -10.98
N GLN A 277 29.03 10.82 -10.14
CA GLN A 277 29.21 9.58 -9.39
C GLN A 277 29.19 8.36 -10.29
N VAL A 278 28.27 8.30 -11.26
CA VAL A 278 28.24 7.23 -12.28
C VAL A 278 29.53 7.22 -13.11
N ASN A 279 30.01 8.40 -13.52
CA ASN A 279 31.28 8.52 -14.24
C ASN A 279 32.52 8.15 -13.40
N ARG A 280 32.44 8.22 -12.07
CA ARG A 280 33.56 7.85 -11.18
C ARG A 280 33.80 6.34 -11.11
N TYR A 281 32.79 5.53 -11.41
CA TYR A 281 32.87 4.08 -11.40
C TYR A 281 33.17 3.47 -12.79
N LEU A 282 33.08 4.27 -13.87
CA LEU A 282 33.45 3.82 -15.22
C LEU A 282 34.96 3.99 -15.43
N LYS A 283 35.58 2.94 -16.01
CA LYS A 283 36.98 3.06 -16.46
C LYS A 283 37.10 4.15 -17.52
N PRO A 284 38.24 4.85 -17.61
CA PRO A 284 38.42 5.94 -18.60
C PRO A 284 38.14 5.54 -20.05
N GLU A 285 38.22 4.25 -20.35
CA GLU A 285 38.02 3.67 -21.69
C GLU A 285 36.52 3.40 -22.01
N GLU A 286 35.66 3.44 -21.00
CA GLU A 286 34.20 3.17 -21.12
C GLU A 286 33.36 4.44 -21.08
N ARG A 287 34.00 5.63 -21.03
CA ARG A 287 33.29 6.91 -21.06
C ARG A 287 32.71 7.15 -22.44
N ILE A 288 31.42 7.49 -22.49
CA ILE A 288 30.70 7.77 -23.75
C ILE A 288 31.40 8.95 -24.44
N PRO A 289 31.86 8.78 -25.70
CA PRO A 289 32.53 9.86 -26.42
C PRO A 289 31.56 11.00 -26.71
N GLY A 290 31.90 12.21 -26.31
CA GLY A 290 31.13 13.43 -26.60
C GLY A 290 30.74 14.28 -25.38
N TRP A 291 31.03 13.84 -24.15
CA TRP A 291 30.86 14.68 -22.96
C TRP A 291 32.15 15.43 -22.67
N THR A 292 32.24 16.65 -23.15
CA THR A 292 33.23 17.62 -22.66
C THR A 292 32.64 18.39 -21.50
N GLU A 293 33.50 18.67 -20.51
CA GLU A 293 33.19 19.45 -19.32
C GLU A 293 32.85 20.91 -19.66
N THR A 294 31.66 21.16 -20.18
CA THR A 294 31.09 22.51 -20.23
C THR A 294 29.69 22.45 -19.67
N ALA A 295 29.55 23.11 -18.55
CA ALA A 295 28.33 23.22 -17.76
C ALA A 295 27.24 24.01 -18.49
N SER A 296 26.56 23.43 -19.42
CA SER A 296 25.22 23.81 -19.85
C SER A 296 24.64 22.72 -20.74
N GLY A 297 23.99 21.73 -20.13
CA GLY A 297 23.29 20.67 -20.83
C GLY A 297 21.94 21.11 -21.36
N THR A 298 21.92 21.88 -22.44
CA THR A 298 20.74 22.02 -23.28
C THR A 298 21.16 21.73 -24.70
N LEU A 299 20.85 20.53 -25.16
CA LEU A 299 20.83 20.17 -26.59
C LEU A 299 19.68 20.93 -27.25
N LEU A 300 19.97 22.14 -27.72
CA LEU A 300 19.26 22.83 -28.77
C LEU A 300 20.30 23.25 -29.82
N ASP A 301 20.76 22.30 -30.60
CA ASP A 301 21.36 22.58 -31.88
C ASP A 301 20.23 23.02 -32.80
N SER A 302 20.01 24.32 -32.87
CA SER A 302 19.28 24.92 -33.97
C SER A 302 20.20 24.90 -35.20
N TYR A 303 19.97 23.93 -36.08
CA TYR A 303 20.45 23.98 -37.43
C TYR A 303 19.71 25.13 -38.14
N SER A 304 20.37 26.24 -38.40
CA SER A 304 19.85 27.30 -39.27
C SER A 304 20.38 27.08 -40.68
N GLU A 305 19.47 26.69 -41.57
CA GLU A 305 19.75 26.77 -43.02
C GLU A 305 20.03 28.23 -43.39
N PRO A 306 21.05 28.50 -44.26
CA PRO A 306 21.31 29.85 -44.74
C PRO A 306 20.16 30.33 -45.60
N GLU A 307 19.59 31.49 -45.31
CA GLU A 307 18.60 32.15 -46.13
C GLU A 307 19.18 32.47 -47.52
N PRO A 308 18.40 32.24 -48.60
CA PRO A 308 18.85 32.65 -49.94
C PRO A 308 18.80 34.17 -50.07
N GLU A 309 19.91 34.77 -50.46
CA GLU A 309 19.98 36.21 -50.79
C GLU A 309 19.01 36.55 -51.92
N LEU A 310 17.99 37.36 -51.64
CA LEU A 310 17.08 37.94 -52.64
C LEU A 310 17.77 39.13 -53.30
N ASP A 311 17.94 38.99 -54.63
CA ASP A 311 18.59 39.98 -55.51
C ASP A 311 17.67 41.22 -55.68
N ASP A 312 18.10 42.36 -55.13
CA ASP A 312 17.40 43.64 -55.14
C ASP A 312 17.23 44.30 -56.52
N LYS A 313 17.66 43.60 -57.57
CA LYS A 313 17.61 44.14 -58.95
C LYS A 313 16.32 43.75 -59.73
N ALA A 314 15.49 42.91 -59.20
CA ALA A 314 14.28 42.44 -59.89
C ALA A 314 13.05 43.35 -59.67
N LEU A 315 13.07 44.26 -58.68
CA LEU A 315 11.92 45.12 -58.31
C LEU A 315 11.85 46.47 -59.04
N ALA A 316 12.81 46.81 -59.89
CA ALA A 316 12.91 48.13 -60.51
C ALA A 316 12.30 48.26 -61.93
N LYS A 317 11.64 47.24 -62.46
CA LYS A 317 10.99 47.30 -63.80
C LYS A 317 9.60 46.70 -63.82
N ALA A 318 8.61 47.48 -63.36
CA ALA A 318 7.24 47.29 -63.82
C ALA A 318 6.81 48.52 -64.62
N PRO A 319 6.28 48.37 -65.82
CA PRO A 319 5.87 49.49 -66.63
C PRO A 319 4.58 50.14 -66.10
N ASP A 320 4.55 51.50 -66.07
CA ASP A 320 3.38 52.31 -65.77
C ASP A 320 2.26 51.97 -66.76
N VAL A 321 1.13 51.42 -66.28
CA VAL A 321 -0.09 51.23 -67.08
C VAL A 321 -1.04 52.40 -66.76
N PRO A 322 -1.45 53.18 -67.80
CA PRO A 322 -2.33 54.31 -67.57
C PRO A 322 -3.74 53.89 -67.15
N GLY A 323 -4.25 54.46 -66.06
CA GLY A 323 -5.63 54.27 -65.63
C GLY A 323 -6.57 55.33 -66.23
N TRP A 324 -7.73 54.88 -66.71
CA TRP A 324 -8.82 55.75 -67.23
C TRP A 324 -9.79 56.10 -66.08
N SER A 325 -10.06 57.38 -65.90
CA SER A 325 -11.12 57.82 -65.01
C SER A 325 -12.40 58.10 -65.82
N ASN A 326 -13.51 57.43 -65.49
CA ASN A 326 -14.83 57.70 -66.06
C ASN A 326 -15.43 58.97 -65.45
N THR A 327 -15.51 60.01 -66.22
CA THR A 327 -16.40 61.14 -65.93
C THR A 327 -17.71 60.93 -66.65
N ALA A 328 -18.82 61.07 -65.90
CA ALA A 328 -20.19 60.79 -66.35
C ALA A 328 -20.76 61.86 -67.30
N SER A 329 -20.08 62.19 -68.37
CA SER A 329 -20.65 62.89 -69.52
C SER A 329 -19.88 62.48 -70.75
N GLY A 330 -20.48 61.77 -71.62
CA GLY A 330 -19.93 61.09 -72.83
C GLY A 330 -19.27 62.02 -73.87
N THR A 331 -18.40 62.87 -73.47
CA THR A 331 -17.53 63.68 -74.36
C THR A 331 -16.12 63.44 -73.86
N LEU A 332 -15.36 62.82 -74.81
CA LEU A 332 -13.89 62.61 -74.70
C LEU A 332 -13.19 63.95 -74.62
N THR A 333 -12.89 64.43 -73.41
CA THR A 333 -11.83 65.38 -73.17
C THR A 333 -10.90 64.73 -72.14
N ASP A 334 -9.78 64.28 -72.68
CA ASP A 334 -8.74 63.60 -71.92
C ASP A 334 -8.20 64.50 -70.84
N SER A 335 -8.53 64.22 -69.60
CA SER A 335 -7.66 64.53 -68.50
C SER A 335 -7.08 63.23 -67.96
N TYR A 336 -5.95 62.88 -68.51
CA TYR A 336 -5.15 61.75 -68.07
C TYR A 336 -4.58 62.06 -66.69
N VAL A 337 -5.10 61.39 -65.71
CA VAL A 337 -4.57 61.46 -64.34
C VAL A 337 -3.68 60.24 -64.15
N THR A 338 -2.40 60.48 -63.96
CA THR A 338 -1.46 59.36 -63.68
C THR A 338 -1.84 58.67 -62.39
N PRO A 339 -1.64 57.36 -62.27
CA PRO A 339 -1.89 56.62 -61.02
C PRO A 339 -1.26 57.29 -59.81
N LYS A 340 -0.11 57.93 -59.99
CA LYS A 340 0.60 58.69 -58.95
C LYS A 340 -0.13 59.96 -58.52
N GLU A 341 -0.78 60.70 -59.46
CA GLU A 341 -1.61 61.87 -59.12
C GLU A 341 -2.97 61.50 -58.55
N ALA A 342 -3.56 60.37 -58.96
CA ALA A 342 -4.75 59.83 -58.34
C ALA A 342 -4.49 59.40 -56.89
N GLN A 343 -3.37 58.78 -56.65
CA GLN A 343 -2.93 58.38 -55.35
C GLN A 343 -2.64 59.60 -54.48
N ALA A 344 -1.95 60.63 -55.01
CA ALA A 344 -1.67 61.91 -54.28
C ALA A 344 -2.95 62.65 -53.91
N LYS A 345 -3.99 62.66 -54.77
CA LYS A 345 -5.31 63.25 -54.44
C LYS A 345 -6.04 62.48 -53.37
N LEU A 346 -5.96 61.18 -53.41
CA LEU A 346 -6.55 60.30 -52.38
C LEU A 346 -5.84 60.52 -51.03
N ASP A 347 -4.49 60.56 -51.04
CA ASP A 347 -3.70 60.78 -49.83
C ASP A 347 -3.93 62.20 -49.24
N ALA A 348 -4.11 63.22 -50.11
CA ALA A 348 -4.43 64.58 -49.65
C ALA A 348 -5.87 64.68 -49.07
N LYS A 349 -6.81 63.88 -49.58
CA LYS A 349 -8.19 63.78 -49.04
C LYS A 349 -8.18 63.08 -47.67
N LEU A 350 -7.47 61.98 -47.57
CA LEU A 350 -7.33 61.25 -46.32
C LEU A 350 -6.60 62.09 -45.25
N ALA A 351 -5.56 62.87 -45.65
CA ALA A 351 -4.84 63.79 -44.75
C ALA A 351 -5.75 64.88 -44.21
N ARG A 352 -6.63 65.49 -45.05
CA ARG A 352 -7.62 66.52 -44.59
C ARG A 352 -8.64 65.92 -43.66
N GLU A 353 -9.15 64.74 -43.95
CA GLU A 353 -10.11 64.06 -43.06
C GLU A 353 -9.49 63.67 -41.74
N LYS A 354 -8.24 63.22 -41.72
CA LYS A 354 -7.50 62.93 -40.53
C LYS A 354 -7.26 64.19 -39.67
N ALA A 355 -6.90 65.30 -40.30
CA ALA A 355 -6.73 66.58 -39.60
C ALA A 355 -8.03 67.09 -38.98
N ALA A 356 -9.20 66.87 -39.65
CA ALA A 356 -10.51 67.24 -39.13
C ALA A 356 -10.92 66.39 -37.92
N ILE A 357 -10.57 65.14 -37.90
CA ILE A 357 -10.78 64.24 -36.76
C ILE A 357 -9.88 64.63 -35.59
N ASP A 358 -8.60 64.90 -35.86
CA ASP A 358 -7.65 65.33 -34.84
C ASP A 358 -8.03 66.69 -34.22
N GLU A 359 -8.64 67.58 -35.00
CA GLU A 359 -9.14 68.88 -34.51
C GLU A 359 -10.44 68.68 -33.69
N ALA A 360 -11.28 67.72 -34.05
CA ALA A 360 -12.47 67.38 -33.26
C ALA A 360 -12.11 66.75 -31.91
N VAL A 361 -11.05 65.94 -31.84
CA VAL A 361 -10.49 65.40 -30.58
C VAL A 361 -9.89 66.51 -29.73
N LYS A 362 -9.09 67.40 -30.33
CA LYS A 362 -8.50 68.54 -29.60
C LYS A 362 -9.52 69.54 -29.07
N SER A 363 -10.68 69.68 -29.78
CA SER A 363 -11.80 70.53 -29.35
C SER A 363 -12.76 69.84 -28.37
N GLY A 364 -12.50 68.62 -27.96
CA GLY A 364 -13.30 67.85 -27.00
C GLY A 364 -14.70 67.45 -27.54
N LYS A 365 -14.94 67.51 -28.84
CA LYS A 365 -16.20 67.14 -29.47
C LYS A 365 -16.39 65.63 -29.61
N ILE A 366 -15.29 64.87 -29.70
CA ILE A 366 -15.26 63.40 -29.75
C ILE A 366 -14.16 62.90 -28.84
N THR A 367 -14.35 61.74 -28.23
CA THR A 367 -13.36 61.06 -27.44
C THR A 367 -12.27 60.45 -28.32
N PRO A 368 -11.04 60.23 -27.84
CA PRO A 368 -9.97 59.54 -28.60
C PRO A 368 -10.41 58.15 -29.12
N GLU A 369 -11.31 57.48 -28.41
CA GLU A 369 -11.84 56.17 -28.83
C GLU A 369 -12.87 56.31 -29.96
N GLU A 370 -13.76 57.31 -29.90
CA GLU A 370 -14.68 57.61 -30.99
C GLU A 370 -13.94 58.09 -32.26
N ALA A 371 -12.84 58.81 -32.09
CA ALA A 371 -11.98 59.22 -33.22
C ALA A 371 -11.34 58.02 -33.89
N LYS A 372 -10.84 57.04 -33.11
CA LYS A 372 -10.31 55.75 -33.62
C LYS A 372 -11.41 54.96 -34.33
N ALA A 373 -12.60 54.88 -33.76
CA ALA A 373 -13.74 54.19 -34.36
C ALA A 373 -14.17 54.85 -35.68
N ALA A 374 -14.20 56.17 -35.74
CA ALA A 374 -14.51 56.92 -36.96
C ALA A 374 -13.46 56.78 -38.07
N GLN A 375 -12.16 56.69 -37.71
CA GLN A 375 -11.10 56.38 -38.65
C GLN A 375 -11.20 54.95 -39.14
N ARG A 376 -11.53 53.98 -38.28
CA ARG A 376 -11.74 52.56 -38.62
C ARG A 376 -12.94 52.36 -39.57
N ALA A 377 -14.04 53.07 -39.34
CA ALA A 377 -15.25 52.95 -40.16
C ALA A 377 -15.04 53.37 -41.63
N LYS A 378 -14.01 54.15 -41.90
CA LYS A 378 -13.65 54.64 -43.24
C LYS A 378 -12.69 53.72 -44.02
N LEU A 379 -12.08 52.75 -43.32
CA LEU A 379 -11.21 51.77 -43.98
C LEU A 379 -12.06 50.77 -44.79
N PRO A 380 -11.53 50.26 -45.90
CA PRO A 380 -12.13 49.12 -46.60
C PRO A 380 -12.38 47.98 -45.64
N VAL A 381 -13.44 47.19 -45.86
CA VAL A 381 -13.84 46.10 -44.97
C VAL A 381 -12.68 45.13 -44.73
N GLU A 382 -11.91 44.83 -45.78
CA GLU A 382 -10.72 43.92 -45.72
C GLU A 382 -9.58 44.48 -44.85
N GLU A 383 -9.32 45.81 -44.89
CA GLU A 383 -8.31 46.45 -44.07
C GLU A 383 -8.76 46.58 -42.60
N ARG A 384 -10.05 46.76 -42.38
CA ARG A 384 -10.64 46.83 -41.05
C ARG A 384 -10.58 45.47 -40.34
N ASP A 385 -10.96 44.39 -41.04
CA ASP A 385 -10.92 43.03 -40.52
C ASP A 385 -9.48 42.61 -40.22
N ALA A 386 -8.50 43.01 -41.07
CA ALA A 386 -7.08 42.78 -40.84
C ALA A 386 -6.55 43.54 -39.60
N LEU A 387 -6.96 44.79 -39.43
CA LEU A 387 -6.58 45.60 -38.27
C LEU A 387 -7.15 45.04 -36.97
N GLU A 388 -8.39 44.56 -37.00
CA GLU A 388 -9.05 43.94 -35.86
C GLU A 388 -8.40 42.59 -35.51
N ALA A 389 -8.05 41.77 -36.52
CA ALA A 389 -7.31 40.54 -36.31
C ALA A 389 -5.93 40.80 -35.68
N MET A 390 -5.21 41.84 -36.14
CA MET A 390 -3.90 42.22 -35.59
C MET A 390 -4.01 42.75 -34.15
N GLU A 391 -5.01 43.61 -33.86
CA GLU A 391 -5.23 44.07 -32.48
C GLU A 391 -5.59 42.95 -31.54
N ASN A 392 -6.34 41.95 -32.01
CA ASN A 392 -6.63 40.74 -31.23
C ASN A 392 -5.38 39.93 -30.96
N VAL A 393 -4.56 39.70 -31.99
CA VAL A 393 -3.24 39.03 -31.84
C VAL A 393 -2.33 39.75 -30.84
N GLN A 394 -2.24 41.09 -30.98
CA GLN A 394 -1.41 41.89 -30.07
C GLN A 394 -1.93 41.87 -28.63
N ARG A 395 -3.27 41.84 -28.48
CA ARG A 395 -3.91 41.75 -27.16
C ARG A 395 -3.67 40.38 -26.51
N GLU A 396 -3.77 39.29 -27.30
CA GLU A 396 -3.50 37.94 -26.82
C GLU A 396 -2.01 37.74 -26.45
N LEU A 397 -1.10 38.22 -27.31
CA LEU A 397 0.33 38.18 -27.02
C LEU A 397 0.68 38.98 -25.77
N LYS A 398 0.18 40.20 -25.65
CA LYS A 398 0.37 41.04 -24.49
C LYS A 398 -0.24 40.42 -23.23
N SER A 399 -1.41 39.84 -23.33
CA SER A 399 -2.06 39.12 -22.21
C SER A 399 -1.27 37.90 -21.80
N ALA A 400 -0.70 37.14 -22.76
CA ALA A 400 0.16 36.00 -22.48
C ALA A 400 1.47 36.45 -21.80
N GLN A 401 2.07 37.54 -22.28
CA GLN A 401 3.27 38.14 -21.68
C GLN A 401 3.02 38.69 -20.28
N ASP A 402 1.96 39.49 -20.12
CA ASP A 402 1.57 40.04 -18.80
C ASP A 402 1.28 38.88 -17.80
N SER A 403 0.68 37.79 -18.28
CA SER A 403 0.44 36.58 -17.49
C SER A 403 1.72 35.84 -17.10
N PHE A 404 2.73 35.86 -17.98
CA PHE A 404 4.05 35.28 -17.69
C PHE A 404 4.82 36.13 -16.67
N ASP A 405 4.85 37.46 -16.84
CA ASP A 405 5.62 38.38 -16.00
C ASP A 405 4.98 38.63 -14.63
N ALA A 406 3.64 38.65 -14.56
CA ALA A 406 2.87 38.88 -13.34
C ALA A 406 2.43 37.59 -12.64
N TYR A 407 3.11 36.47 -12.85
CA TYR A 407 2.76 35.21 -12.21
C TYR A 407 2.90 35.31 -10.69
N GLN A 408 1.76 35.32 -10.00
CA GLN A 408 1.65 35.35 -8.53
C GLN A 408 1.11 34.01 -7.99
N GLY A 409 1.25 32.95 -8.75
CA GLY A 409 0.77 31.63 -8.38
C GLY A 409 1.61 30.94 -7.32
N MET A 410 1.29 29.68 -7.06
CA MET A 410 2.02 28.85 -6.10
C MET A 410 3.43 28.56 -6.61
N ILE A 411 4.36 28.37 -5.68
CA ILE A 411 5.74 28.00 -5.95
C ILE A 411 5.99 26.53 -5.62
N GLN A 412 6.90 25.89 -6.32
CA GLN A 412 7.37 24.55 -5.99
C GLN A 412 8.24 24.60 -4.74
N VAL A 413 7.87 23.84 -3.71
CA VAL A 413 8.64 23.67 -2.47
C VAL A 413 9.49 22.42 -2.52
N GLN A 414 8.97 21.38 -3.18
CA GLN A 414 9.64 20.11 -3.34
C GLN A 414 9.31 19.53 -4.70
N ALA A 415 10.31 19.20 -5.49
CA ALA A 415 10.13 18.50 -6.75
C ALA A 415 9.72 17.06 -6.51
N GLY A 416 8.82 16.52 -7.35
CA GLY A 416 8.61 15.09 -7.43
C GLY A 416 9.80 14.44 -8.12
N GLN A 417 10.42 13.48 -7.47
CA GLN A 417 11.57 12.76 -8.03
C GLN A 417 11.46 11.27 -7.79
N ASP A 418 12.02 10.49 -8.69
CA ASP A 418 12.10 9.03 -8.60
C ASP A 418 13.24 8.63 -7.65
N SER A 419 13.14 7.46 -7.04
CA SER A 419 14.27 6.86 -6.35
C SER A 419 15.26 6.30 -7.36
N GLN A 420 16.54 6.32 -7.01
CA GLN A 420 17.61 5.75 -7.82
C GLN A 420 18.59 4.99 -6.95
N VAL A 421 18.95 3.80 -7.40
CA VAL A 421 19.98 2.98 -6.78
C VAL A 421 20.96 2.47 -7.82
N LEU A 422 22.20 2.32 -7.44
CA LEU A 422 23.24 1.68 -8.24
C LEU A 422 23.51 0.29 -7.66
N LEU A 423 23.22 -0.74 -8.46
CA LEU A 423 23.42 -2.14 -8.10
C LEU A 423 24.78 -2.62 -8.62
N ASP A 424 25.60 -3.14 -7.74
CA ASP A 424 26.96 -3.66 -7.99
C ASP A 424 27.89 -2.68 -8.75
N GLY A 425 27.58 -1.36 -8.67
CA GLY A 425 28.32 -0.35 -9.40
C GLY A 425 28.12 -0.37 -10.94
N ILE A 426 27.14 -1.14 -11.44
CA ILE A 426 26.94 -1.38 -12.87
C ILE A 426 25.55 -0.92 -13.33
N ALA A 427 24.48 -1.34 -12.61
CA ALA A 427 23.12 -1.13 -13.05
C ALA A 427 22.44 -0.05 -12.22
N THR A 428 21.99 1.03 -12.86
CA THR A 428 21.13 2.03 -12.22
C THR A 428 19.68 1.64 -12.36
N LEU A 429 19.00 1.45 -11.23
CA LEU A 429 17.57 1.16 -11.16
C LEU A 429 16.83 2.38 -10.63
N SER A 430 15.66 2.65 -11.18
CA SER A 430 14.80 3.77 -10.77
C SER A 430 13.37 3.30 -10.52
N SER A 431 12.72 3.91 -9.53
CA SER A 431 11.31 3.69 -9.22
C SER A 431 10.63 5.00 -8.84
N ASP A 432 9.35 5.12 -9.15
CA ASP A 432 8.53 6.28 -8.77
C ASP A 432 8.27 6.38 -7.25
N ASN A 433 8.64 5.34 -6.50
CA ASN A 433 8.51 5.29 -5.05
C ASN A 433 9.80 4.73 -4.41
N ASN A 434 9.82 4.59 -3.07
CA ASN A 434 10.97 4.06 -2.36
C ASN A 434 10.99 2.51 -2.29
N VAL A 435 10.23 1.85 -3.16
CA VAL A 435 10.24 0.39 -3.31
C VAL A 435 10.62 0.06 -4.75
N ILE A 436 11.72 -0.66 -4.92
CA ILE A 436 12.14 -1.16 -6.22
C ILE A 436 11.77 -2.64 -6.28
N GLU A 437 10.70 -2.93 -7.01
CA GLU A 437 10.25 -4.30 -7.21
C GLU A 437 11.13 -5.02 -8.20
N ASN A 438 11.46 -6.27 -7.92
CA ASN A 438 12.33 -7.10 -8.76
C ASN A 438 13.65 -6.41 -9.13
N ALA A 439 14.24 -5.68 -8.21
CA ALA A 439 15.57 -5.07 -8.39
C ALA A 439 16.63 -6.12 -8.77
N ILE A 440 16.50 -7.29 -8.19
CA ILE A 440 17.15 -8.54 -8.55
C ILE A 440 16.02 -9.54 -8.71
N GLU A 441 16.13 -10.51 -9.58
CA GLU A 441 15.08 -11.50 -9.80
C GLU A 441 14.58 -12.09 -8.46
N GLY A 442 13.30 -11.88 -8.17
CA GLY A 442 12.67 -12.32 -6.93
C GLY A 442 13.01 -11.51 -5.67
N VAL A 443 13.67 -10.33 -5.79
CA VAL A 443 14.06 -9.49 -4.66
C VAL A 443 13.49 -8.09 -4.79
N ASN A 444 12.80 -7.63 -3.76
CA ASN A 444 12.30 -6.26 -3.66
C ASN A 444 13.15 -5.48 -2.65
N LEU A 445 13.54 -4.28 -3.03
CA LEU A 445 14.29 -3.36 -2.19
C LEU A 445 13.38 -2.27 -1.67
N THR A 446 13.43 -1.99 -0.38
CA THR A 446 12.77 -0.85 0.25
C THR A 446 13.83 0.12 0.75
N LEU A 447 13.84 1.30 0.15
CA LEU A 447 14.81 2.36 0.44
C LEU A 447 14.33 3.19 1.63
N LYS A 448 15.18 3.36 2.62
CA LYS A 448 14.89 4.13 3.85
C LYS A 448 15.77 5.36 4.00
N GLY A 449 16.98 5.31 3.45
CA GLY A 449 17.97 6.37 3.53
C GLY A 449 18.86 6.43 2.29
N LYS A 450 19.57 7.53 2.12
CA LYS A 450 20.63 7.65 1.10
C LYS A 450 21.93 7.06 1.63
N THR A 451 22.75 6.55 0.74
CA THR A 451 24.14 6.21 1.07
C THR A 451 24.94 7.51 1.12
N ASP A 452 25.63 7.76 2.22
CA ASP A 452 26.44 8.96 2.35
C ASP A 452 27.65 8.92 1.40
N PRO A 453 28.03 10.05 0.80
CA PRO A 453 29.19 10.10 -0.09
C PRO A 453 30.46 9.63 0.60
N GLY A 454 31.09 8.59 0.06
CA GLY A 454 32.31 7.98 0.60
C GLY A 454 32.10 6.81 1.56
N GLN A 455 30.86 6.46 1.89
CA GLN A 455 30.55 5.19 2.56
C GLN A 455 30.59 4.02 1.58
N THR A 456 30.84 2.83 2.10
CA THR A 456 30.75 1.60 1.31
C THR A 456 29.28 1.31 0.99
N PRO A 457 28.97 0.82 -0.23
CA PRO A 457 27.63 0.41 -0.58
C PRO A 457 27.05 -0.59 0.43
N THR A 458 25.74 -0.56 0.64
CA THR A 458 25.06 -1.51 1.51
C THR A 458 25.12 -2.89 0.88
N ALA A 459 25.75 -3.85 1.55
CA ALA A 459 25.78 -5.24 1.11
C ALA A 459 24.44 -5.90 1.45
N ILE A 460 23.85 -6.58 0.48
CA ILE A 460 22.67 -7.45 0.63
C ILE A 460 23.14 -8.88 0.43
N ASP A 461 22.97 -9.70 1.45
CA ASP A 461 23.31 -11.12 1.43
C ASP A 461 22.03 -11.94 1.37
N ILE A 462 21.84 -12.67 0.28
CA ILE A 462 20.67 -13.52 0.05
C ILE A 462 21.12 -14.97 0.18
N GLU A 463 20.63 -15.62 1.21
CA GLU A 463 20.93 -17.01 1.47
C GLU A 463 19.65 -17.85 1.62
N TYR A 464 19.82 -19.17 1.59
CA TYR A 464 18.75 -20.07 2.05
C TYR A 464 18.53 -19.90 3.55
N ASP A 465 17.27 -19.87 3.98
CA ASP A 465 16.91 -19.76 5.40
C ASP A 465 17.14 -21.11 6.14
N ARG A 466 18.43 -21.42 6.34
CA ARG A 466 18.85 -22.63 7.02
C ARG A 466 18.50 -22.64 8.50
N ASP A 467 18.44 -21.45 9.09
CA ASP A 467 18.17 -21.28 10.51
C ASP A 467 16.73 -21.62 10.85
N SER A 468 15.77 -21.14 10.05
CA SER A 468 14.35 -21.50 10.22
C SER A 468 14.12 -23.00 10.03
N VAL A 469 14.72 -23.61 9.00
CA VAL A 469 14.59 -25.05 8.78
C VAL A 469 15.21 -25.85 9.94
N ARG A 470 16.34 -25.42 10.48
CA ARG A 470 16.96 -26.04 11.67
C ARG A 470 16.03 -25.95 12.86
N GLN A 471 15.44 -24.79 13.14
CA GLN A 471 14.49 -24.60 14.24
C GLN A 471 13.24 -25.48 14.09
N ASP A 472 12.69 -25.58 12.88
CA ASP A 472 11.56 -26.44 12.60
C ASP A 472 11.89 -27.92 12.88
N ILE A 473 13.09 -28.39 12.50
CA ILE A 473 13.58 -29.74 12.82
C ILE A 473 13.74 -29.93 14.34
N GLU A 474 14.30 -28.96 15.04
CA GLU A 474 14.43 -28.99 16.50
C GLU A 474 13.06 -29.06 17.19
N GLN A 475 12.11 -28.26 16.74
CA GLN A 475 10.74 -28.27 17.26
C GLN A 475 10.04 -29.61 16.99
N PHE A 476 10.25 -30.19 15.82
CA PHE A 476 9.74 -31.54 15.53
C PHE A 476 10.29 -32.58 16.50
N VAL A 477 11.62 -32.62 16.69
CA VAL A 477 12.28 -33.56 17.61
C VAL A 477 11.80 -33.34 19.05
N ALA A 478 11.69 -32.09 19.49
CA ALA A 478 11.17 -31.74 20.81
C ALA A 478 9.71 -32.19 20.99
N SER A 479 8.86 -31.96 19.97
CA SER A 479 7.46 -32.37 19.97
C SER A 479 7.30 -33.90 20.03
N TYR A 480 8.12 -34.65 19.29
CA TYR A 480 8.14 -36.11 19.40
C TYR A 480 8.59 -36.56 20.78
N ASN A 481 9.63 -35.98 21.32
CA ASN A 481 10.15 -36.34 22.65
C ASN A 481 9.11 -36.04 23.75
N GLN A 482 8.37 -34.94 23.62
CA GLN A 482 7.23 -34.62 24.48
C GLN A 482 6.11 -35.68 24.36
N PHE A 483 5.70 -36.02 23.13
CA PHE A 483 4.77 -37.11 22.89
C PHE A 483 5.22 -38.40 23.55
N TYR A 484 6.49 -38.75 23.36
CA TYR A 484 7.06 -39.98 23.92
C TYR A 484 7.04 -40.00 25.45
N GLN A 485 7.37 -38.89 26.10
CA GLN A 485 7.29 -38.72 27.55
C GLN A 485 5.86 -38.85 28.06
N ILE A 486 4.91 -38.16 27.42
CA ILE A 486 3.47 -38.26 27.74
C ILE A 486 2.99 -39.70 27.56
N SER A 487 3.34 -40.35 26.43
CA SER A 487 3.00 -41.74 26.15
C SER A 487 3.51 -42.68 27.25
N LYS A 488 4.74 -42.46 27.68
CA LYS A 488 5.38 -43.27 28.74
C LYS A 488 4.77 -43.02 30.12
N GLU A 489 4.47 -41.76 30.46
CA GLU A 489 3.78 -41.40 31.71
C GLU A 489 2.41 -42.06 31.77
N LEU A 490 1.62 -41.98 30.69
CA LEU A 490 0.26 -42.45 30.65
C LEU A 490 0.14 -43.99 30.59
N SER A 491 1.07 -44.67 29.94
CA SER A 491 1.01 -46.13 29.74
C SER A 491 1.94 -46.95 30.65
N GLY A 492 2.88 -46.26 31.32
CA GLY A 492 3.87 -46.91 32.19
C GLY A 492 3.39 -47.13 33.61
N VAL A 493 4.27 -47.74 34.40
CA VAL A 493 4.14 -47.82 35.86
C VAL A 493 5.22 -46.95 36.48
N ASN A 494 4.85 -46.07 37.38
CA ASN A 494 5.76 -45.19 38.08
C ASN A 494 6.72 -46.04 38.95
N PRO A 495 8.04 -46.07 38.69
CA PRO A 495 8.96 -46.93 39.39
C PRO A 495 9.09 -46.59 40.86
N ASN A 496 8.79 -45.37 41.27
CA ASN A 496 8.94 -44.90 42.65
C ASN A 496 7.71 -45.20 43.52
N THR A 497 6.49 -45.13 42.93
CA THR A 497 5.24 -45.29 43.66
C THR A 497 4.55 -46.61 43.36
N GLY A 498 4.97 -47.35 42.34
CA GLY A 498 4.30 -48.57 41.84
C GLY A 498 2.95 -48.32 41.18
N GLN A 499 2.55 -47.05 41.02
CA GLN A 499 1.23 -46.67 40.50
C GLN A 499 1.22 -46.77 38.97
N ALA A 500 0.26 -47.48 38.45
CA ALA A 500 0.05 -47.60 37.02
C ALA A 500 -0.54 -46.31 36.45
N GLY A 501 -0.05 -45.88 35.29
CA GLY A 501 -0.64 -44.77 34.53
C GLY A 501 -2.07 -45.07 34.07
N PRO A 502 -2.86 -44.05 33.74
CA PRO A 502 -4.28 -44.20 33.41
C PRO A 502 -4.54 -45.03 32.12
N LEU A 503 -3.55 -45.19 31.28
CA LEU A 503 -3.60 -46.01 30.05
C LEU A 503 -2.60 -47.19 30.13
N ALA A 504 -2.24 -47.64 31.31
CA ALA A 504 -1.31 -48.76 31.48
C ALA A 504 -1.89 -50.02 30.82
N GLY A 505 -1.08 -50.64 29.97
CA GLY A 505 -1.45 -51.83 29.22
C GLY A 505 -2.31 -51.56 27.96
N ASP A 506 -2.64 -50.30 27.68
CA ASP A 506 -3.44 -49.99 26.49
C ASP A 506 -2.64 -50.19 25.18
N SER A 507 -3.23 -50.92 24.25
CA SER A 507 -2.60 -51.27 22.97
C SER A 507 -2.53 -50.09 22.00
N ILE A 508 -3.42 -49.11 22.14
CA ILE A 508 -3.46 -47.93 21.25
C ILE A 508 -2.23 -47.05 21.46
N VAL A 509 -1.84 -46.83 22.72
CA VAL A 509 -0.64 -46.02 23.04
C VAL A 509 0.63 -46.70 22.49
N ARG A 510 0.74 -48.03 22.67
CA ARG A 510 1.87 -48.79 22.10
C ARG A 510 1.86 -48.78 20.57
N SER A 511 0.71 -48.87 19.96
CA SER A 511 0.56 -48.81 18.50
C SER A 511 0.95 -47.41 17.95
N ALA A 512 0.63 -46.35 18.67
CA ALA A 512 1.02 -44.99 18.27
C ALA A 512 2.55 -44.82 18.26
N ASP A 513 3.22 -45.24 19.33
CA ASP A 513 4.69 -45.22 19.41
C ASP A 513 5.34 -46.08 18.31
N SER A 514 4.86 -47.31 18.11
CA SER A 514 5.37 -48.19 17.09
C SER A 514 5.19 -47.68 15.66
N ARG A 515 4.07 -47.08 15.36
CA ARG A 515 3.79 -46.48 14.03
C ARG A 515 4.74 -45.32 13.73
N LEU A 516 4.94 -44.41 14.68
CA LEU A 516 5.85 -43.31 14.49
C LEU A 516 7.29 -43.79 14.33
N LYS A 517 7.74 -44.71 15.14
CA LYS A 517 9.07 -45.31 15.02
C LYS A 517 9.29 -46.03 13.68
N ALA A 518 8.26 -46.72 13.16
CA ALA A 518 8.30 -47.33 11.84
C ALA A 518 8.48 -46.27 10.73
N VAL A 519 7.79 -45.12 10.81
CA VAL A 519 8.00 -44.02 9.86
C VAL A 519 9.41 -43.48 9.94
N PHE A 520 9.97 -43.28 11.15
CA PHE A 520 11.30 -42.74 11.34
C PHE A 520 12.42 -43.68 10.83
N SER A 521 12.16 -44.97 10.85
CA SER A 521 13.12 -45.99 10.39
C SER A 521 12.98 -46.32 8.90
N SER A 522 11.90 -45.93 8.26
CA SER A 522 11.62 -46.26 6.86
C SER A 522 12.34 -45.29 5.92
N PRO A 523 13.09 -45.79 4.93
CA PRO A 523 13.74 -44.92 3.96
C PRO A 523 12.71 -44.24 3.05
N ILE A 524 13.04 -43.01 2.60
CA ILE A 524 12.29 -42.26 1.59
C ILE A 524 12.92 -42.60 0.23
N GLU A 525 12.24 -43.38 -0.57
CA GLU A 525 12.78 -43.89 -1.84
C GLU A 525 13.05 -42.79 -2.88
N GLN A 526 12.28 -41.71 -2.85
CA GLN A 526 12.41 -40.59 -3.76
C GLN A 526 13.54 -39.62 -3.38
N ALA A 527 14.00 -39.69 -2.15
CA ALA A 527 15.09 -38.83 -1.68
C ALA A 527 16.45 -39.28 -2.28
N PRO A 528 17.43 -38.37 -2.40
CA PRO A 528 18.77 -38.67 -2.86
C PRO A 528 19.40 -39.78 -2.04
N ALA A 529 20.33 -40.53 -2.66
CA ALA A 529 20.93 -41.73 -2.04
C ALA A 529 21.60 -41.51 -0.68
N ASN A 530 22.07 -40.27 -0.44
CA ASN A 530 22.73 -39.82 0.78
C ASN A 530 21.81 -39.12 1.79
N LEU A 531 20.48 -39.08 1.52
CA LEU A 531 19.47 -38.36 2.32
C LEU A 531 18.17 -39.17 2.45
N LYS A 532 18.24 -40.49 2.52
CA LYS A 532 17.06 -41.37 2.55
C LYS A 532 16.46 -41.59 3.93
N SER A 533 17.19 -41.30 5.00
CA SER A 533 16.73 -41.55 6.38
C SER A 533 17.06 -40.40 7.32
N LEU A 534 16.31 -40.30 8.43
CA LEU A 534 16.57 -39.32 9.48
C LEU A 534 17.97 -39.40 10.04
N THR A 535 18.55 -40.60 10.07
CA THR A 535 19.92 -40.84 10.59
C THR A 535 20.96 -40.10 9.76
N GLU A 536 20.76 -39.96 8.45
CA GLU A 536 21.66 -39.21 7.56
C GLU A 536 21.64 -37.71 7.79
N PHE A 537 20.56 -37.23 8.41
CA PHE A 537 20.47 -35.84 8.91
C PHE A 537 21.03 -35.67 10.32
N GLY A 538 21.52 -36.75 10.94
CA GLY A 538 21.98 -36.71 12.31
C GLY A 538 20.88 -36.81 13.35
N ILE A 539 19.65 -37.20 12.96
CA ILE A 539 18.55 -37.44 13.89
C ILE A 539 18.46 -38.93 14.17
N THR A 540 18.80 -39.34 15.37
CA THR A 540 18.85 -40.76 15.76
C THR A 540 17.93 -41.07 16.93
N THR A 541 17.43 -42.32 16.97
CA THR A 541 16.62 -42.78 18.11
C THR A 541 17.54 -43.30 19.19
N THR A 542 17.41 -42.77 20.42
CA THR A 542 18.15 -43.23 21.58
C THR A 542 17.68 -44.60 22.06
N ARG A 543 18.44 -45.24 22.92
CA ARG A 543 18.04 -46.52 23.59
C ARG A 543 16.75 -46.36 24.40
N GLN A 544 16.51 -45.18 24.92
CA GLN A 544 15.30 -44.85 25.68
C GLN A 544 14.05 -44.65 24.78
N GLY A 545 14.22 -44.47 23.46
CA GLY A 545 13.16 -44.28 22.48
C GLY A 545 12.85 -42.84 22.14
N THR A 546 13.61 -41.87 22.65
CA THR A 546 13.55 -40.44 22.27
C THR A 546 14.37 -40.20 21.00
N LEU A 547 14.16 -39.10 20.32
CA LEU A 547 15.03 -38.62 19.25
C LEU A 547 16.12 -37.68 19.79
N GLU A 548 17.32 -37.80 19.25
CA GLU A 548 18.47 -36.94 19.54
C GLU A 548 19.04 -36.36 18.25
N ILE A 549 19.51 -35.10 18.30
CA ILE A 549 20.08 -34.39 17.15
C ILE A 549 21.61 -34.32 17.30
N ASN A 550 22.33 -34.81 16.30
CA ASN A 550 23.72 -34.48 16.10
C ASN A 550 23.84 -33.20 15.27
N TYR A 551 24.05 -32.07 15.95
CA TYR A 551 24.10 -30.74 15.31
C TYR A 551 25.24 -30.61 14.29
N ALA A 552 26.38 -31.28 14.48
CA ALA A 552 27.48 -31.22 13.51
C ALA A 552 27.06 -31.84 12.17
N MET A 553 26.31 -32.95 12.21
CA MET A 553 25.82 -33.64 11.04
C MET A 553 24.64 -32.88 10.41
N LEU A 554 23.69 -32.42 11.22
CA LEU A 554 22.55 -31.60 10.74
C LEU A 554 23.04 -30.34 10.03
N ASN A 555 23.93 -29.57 10.64
CA ASN A 555 24.48 -28.35 10.04
C ASN A 555 25.25 -28.64 8.74
N ARG A 556 25.96 -29.77 8.65
CA ARG A 556 26.60 -30.18 7.40
C ARG A 556 25.57 -30.39 6.30
N GLN A 557 24.47 -31.11 6.58
CA GLN A 557 23.43 -31.38 5.58
C GLN A 557 22.72 -30.10 5.16
N LEU A 558 22.38 -29.21 6.12
CA LEU A 558 21.80 -27.92 5.84
C LEU A 558 22.70 -27.02 4.97
N ASN A 559 24.02 -27.15 5.10
CA ASN A 559 24.95 -26.34 4.30
C ASN A 559 25.23 -26.93 2.92
N THR A 560 25.35 -28.27 2.80
CA THR A 560 25.75 -28.92 1.54
C THR A 560 24.59 -29.36 0.67
N ASN A 561 23.46 -29.75 1.26
CA ASN A 561 22.35 -30.40 0.54
C ASN A 561 21.00 -29.71 0.71
N PHE A 562 21.01 -28.41 1.03
CA PHE A 562 19.78 -27.67 1.39
C PHE A 562 18.67 -27.81 0.35
N THR A 563 18.96 -27.69 -0.93
CA THR A 563 17.97 -27.79 -2.02
C THR A 563 17.35 -29.18 -2.13
N GLN A 564 18.08 -30.22 -1.68
CA GLN A 564 17.62 -31.61 -1.71
C GLN A 564 16.77 -32.00 -0.49
N LEU A 565 16.74 -31.16 0.56
CA LEU A 565 15.92 -31.42 1.75
C LEU A 565 14.43 -31.49 1.40
N GLY A 566 13.97 -30.70 0.42
CA GLY A 566 12.61 -30.72 -0.07
C GLY A 566 12.17 -32.10 -0.61
N GLU A 567 13.09 -32.85 -1.21
CA GLU A 567 12.82 -34.18 -1.75
C GLU A 567 12.64 -35.24 -0.63
N PHE A 568 13.35 -35.07 0.50
CA PHE A 568 13.19 -35.94 1.66
C PHE A 568 11.95 -35.61 2.49
N PHE A 569 11.80 -34.34 2.87
CA PHE A 569 10.70 -33.92 3.78
C PHE A 569 9.39 -33.69 3.05
N GLY A 570 9.43 -33.10 1.85
CA GLY A 570 8.27 -32.59 1.13
C GLY A 570 7.59 -33.61 0.22
N GLY A 571 6.58 -33.12 -0.48
CA GLY A 571 5.83 -33.92 -1.46
C GLY A 571 4.87 -34.95 -0.85
N ASN A 572 4.22 -35.72 -1.73
CA ASN A 572 3.16 -36.66 -1.35
C ASN A 572 3.69 -38.00 -0.76
N GLN A 573 4.98 -38.26 -0.90
CA GLN A 573 5.63 -39.49 -0.38
C GLN A 573 6.80 -39.17 0.57
N GLY A 574 7.02 -37.87 0.84
CA GLY A 574 8.07 -37.41 1.73
C GLY A 574 7.81 -37.73 3.19
N PHE A 575 8.82 -37.53 4.00
CA PHE A 575 8.81 -37.80 5.43
C PHE A 575 7.63 -37.12 6.16
N ALA A 576 7.40 -35.83 5.89
CA ALA A 576 6.33 -35.08 6.55
C ALA A 576 4.94 -35.68 6.29
N LYS A 577 4.69 -36.10 5.06
CA LYS A 577 3.42 -36.74 4.70
C LYS A 577 3.25 -38.10 5.39
N ARG A 578 4.29 -38.89 5.47
CA ARG A 578 4.24 -40.20 6.16
C ARG A 578 3.99 -40.04 7.66
N VAL A 579 4.58 -39.04 8.31
CA VAL A 579 4.30 -38.71 9.71
C VAL A 579 2.86 -38.25 9.87
N GLU A 580 2.40 -37.33 9.00
CA GLU A 580 1.01 -36.88 9.00
C GLU A 580 0.02 -38.05 8.86
N ASP A 581 0.25 -38.95 7.92
CA ASP A 581 -0.62 -40.11 7.69
C ASP A 581 -0.62 -41.08 8.88
N ALA A 582 0.54 -41.30 9.51
CA ALA A 582 0.62 -42.11 10.72
C ALA A 582 -0.20 -41.49 11.86
N ILE A 583 -0.09 -40.16 12.05
CA ILE A 583 -0.87 -39.43 13.07
C ILE A 583 -2.35 -39.41 12.70
N GLN A 584 -2.69 -39.16 11.43
CA GLN A 584 -4.07 -39.17 10.97
C GLN A 584 -4.77 -40.53 11.20
N GLY A 585 -4.04 -41.63 11.05
CA GLY A 585 -4.52 -42.96 11.39
C GLY A 585 -4.80 -43.19 12.88
N LEU A 586 -4.25 -42.30 13.76
CA LEU A 586 -4.45 -42.32 15.19
C LEU A 586 -5.52 -41.32 15.65
N THR A 587 -5.41 -40.05 15.22
CA THR A 587 -6.22 -38.92 15.71
C THR A 587 -7.35 -38.50 14.78
N GLY A 588 -7.35 -38.94 13.52
CA GLY A 588 -8.36 -38.59 12.52
C GLY A 588 -9.76 -39.11 12.87
N ALA A 589 -10.75 -38.78 12.03
CA ALA A 589 -12.17 -39.10 12.27
C ALA A 589 -12.41 -40.62 12.52
N THR A 590 -11.67 -41.49 11.83
CA THR A 590 -11.69 -42.95 11.98
C THR A 590 -10.47 -43.48 12.74
N GLY A 591 -9.70 -42.61 13.35
CA GLY A 591 -8.47 -42.93 14.06
C GLY A 591 -8.73 -43.76 15.32
N SER A 592 -7.73 -44.55 15.71
CA SER A 592 -7.87 -45.47 16.85
C SER A 592 -8.12 -44.76 18.19
N ILE A 593 -7.45 -43.59 18.42
CA ILE A 593 -7.67 -42.77 19.61
C ILE A 593 -9.10 -42.22 19.61
N ARG A 594 -9.55 -41.68 18.50
CA ARG A 594 -10.90 -41.12 18.36
C ARG A 594 -11.98 -42.16 18.62
N ASN A 595 -11.81 -43.36 18.06
CA ASN A 595 -12.74 -44.48 18.30
C ASN A 595 -12.79 -44.87 19.78
N ARG A 596 -11.65 -44.83 20.45
CA ARG A 596 -11.59 -45.13 21.89
C ARG A 596 -12.25 -44.05 22.74
N GLU A 597 -12.00 -42.77 22.44
CA GLU A 597 -12.69 -41.61 23.09
C GLU A 597 -14.21 -41.73 22.94
N ASN A 598 -14.69 -42.07 21.74
CA ASN A 598 -16.12 -42.31 21.49
C ASN A 598 -16.66 -43.45 22.34
N SER A 599 -15.96 -44.59 22.41
CA SER A 599 -16.34 -45.74 23.24
C SER A 599 -16.40 -45.36 24.73
N LEU A 600 -15.43 -44.62 25.23
CA LEU A 600 -15.42 -44.15 26.62
C LEU A 600 -16.57 -43.16 26.90
N SER A 601 -16.86 -42.26 25.96
CA SER A 601 -18.00 -41.35 26.05
C SER A 601 -19.35 -42.09 26.10
N GLU A 602 -19.49 -43.20 25.33
CA GLU A 602 -20.65 -44.05 25.44
C GLU A 602 -20.77 -44.78 26.81
N GLN A 603 -19.60 -45.21 27.35
CA GLN A 603 -19.58 -45.79 28.70
C GLN A 603 -20.00 -44.78 29.75
N THR A 604 -19.54 -43.50 29.66
CA THR A 604 -20.01 -42.42 30.53
C THR A 604 -21.52 -42.23 30.47
N ARG A 605 -22.12 -42.29 29.25
CA ARG A 605 -23.57 -42.19 29.08
C ARG A 605 -24.32 -43.37 29.70
N ARG A 606 -23.73 -44.58 29.64
CA ARG A 606 -24.32 -45.77 30.31
C ARG A 606 -24.27 -45.61 31.83
N LEU A 607 -23.14 -45.17 32.40
CA LEU A 607 -23.03 -44.91 33.83
C LEU A 607 -23.99 -43.83 34.33
N SER A 608 -24.27 -42.82 33.49
CA SER A 608 -25.30 -41.82 33.85
C SER A 608 -26.70 -42.44 33.95
N LYS A 609 -27.03 -43.36 32.99
CA LYS A 609 -28.31 -44.12 33.06
C LYS A 609 -28.36 -45.06 34.29
N ASP A 610 -27.23 -45.69 34.63
CA ASP A 610 -27.11 -46.55 35.80
C ASP A 610 -27.26 -45.72 37.09
N GLN A 611 -26.72 -44.50 37.13
CA GLN A 611 -26.93 -43.55 38.21
C GLN A 611 -28.44 -43.22 38.38
N ASP A 612 -29.11 -42.84 37.30
CA ASP A 612 -30.53 -42.54 37.30
C ASP A 612 -31.39 -43.74 37.76
N ALA A 613 -30.98 -44.96 37.39
CA ALA A 613 -31.66 -46.18 37.80
C ALA A 613 -31.41 -46.48 39.28
N LEU A 614 -30.19 -46.25 39.77
CA LEU A 614 -29.87 -46.39 41.20
C LEU A 614 -30.69 -45.39 42.04
N ASP A 615 -30.75 -44.12 41.64
CA ASP A 615 -31.50 -43.09 42.36
C ASP A 615 -32.99 -43.44 42.44
N ARG A 616 -33.65 -43.84 41.32
CA ARG A 616 -35.01 -44.30 41.31
C ARG A 616 -35.25 -45.53 42.20
N ARG A 617 -34.29 -46.46 42.23
CA ARG A 617 -34.38 -47.64 43.09
C ARG A 617 -34.26 -47.26 44.55
N MET A 618 -33.35 -46.32 44.89
CA MET A 618 -33.18 -45.86 46.28
C MET A 618 -34.40 -45.10 46.77
N ASP A 619 -34.98 -44.22 45.97
CA ASP A 619 -36.23 -43.51 46.26
C ASP A 619 -37.40 -44.51 46.49
N GLY A 620 -37.48 -45.54 45.65
CA GLY A 620 -38.47 -46.58 45.84
C GLY A 620 -38.24 -47.43 47.12
N LEU A 621 -36.97 -47.69 47.46
CA LEU A 621 -36.62 -48.39 48.71
C LEU A 621 -36.95 -47.53 49.92
N GLU A 622 -36.60 -46.26 49.89
CA GLU A 622 -36.87 -45.29 50.96
C GLU A 622 -38.37 -45.20 51.26
N LYS A 623 -39.20 -44.99 50.22
CA LYS A 623 -40.67 -44.92 50.34
C LYS A 623 -41.26 -46.21 50.95
N ARG A 624 -40.81 -47.38 50.45
CA ARG A 624 -41.30 -48.68 50.96
C ARG A 624 -40.86 -48.94 52.40
N THR A 625 -39.60 -48.60 52.70
CA THR A 625 -39.06 -48.83 54.04
C THR A 625 -39.70 -47.88 55.03
N HIS A 626 -39.87 -46.61 54.65
CA HIS A 626 -40.60 -45.63 55.48
C HIS A 626 -42.04 -46.06 55.77
N ALA A 627 -42.79 -46.52 54.76
CA ALA A 627 -44.14 -47.03 54.87
C ALA A 627 -44.21 -48.25 55.83
N LYS A 628 -43.24 -49.19 55.72
CA LYS A 628 -43.15 -50.36 56.60
C LYS A 628 -42.91 -49.94 58.11
N PHE A 629 -41.96 -49.02 58.33
CA PHE A 629 -41.66 -48.57 59.66
C PHE A 629 -42.79 -47.72 60.30
N SER A 630 -43.45 -46.89 59.46
CA SER A 630 -44.61 -46.12 59.89
C SER A 630 -45.78 -47.08 60.32
N ALA A 631 -46.06 -48.08 59.45
CA ALA A 631 -47.09 -49.08 59.79
C ALA A 631 -46.75 -49.89 61.07
N MET A 632 -45.46 -50.21 61.26
CA MET A 632 -44.98 -50.86 62.44
C MET A 632 -45.17 -49.96 63.69
N GLN A 633 -44.85 -48.66 63.59
CA GLN A 633 -45.05 -47.70 64.64
C GLN A 633 -46.54 -47.55 64.99
N ASP A 634 -47.43 -47.48 64.00
CA ASP A 634 -48.85 -47.41 64.16
C ASP A 634 -49.38 -48.69 64.85
N ALA A 635 -48.90 -49.86 64.47
CA ALA A 635 -49.27 -51.13 65.07
C ALA A 635 -48.76 -51.22 66.53
N THR A 636 -47.53 -50.79 66.77
CA THR A 636 -46.96 -50.75 68.11
C THR A 636 -47.72 -49.75 68.99
N GLY A 637 -48.07 -48.56 68.51
CA GLY A 637 -48.88 -47.57 69.17
C GLY A 637 -50.28 -48.08 69.54
N LYS A 638 -50.91 -48.81 68.56
CA LYS A 638 -52.19 -49.49 68.84
C LYS A 638 -52.06 -50.57 69.92
N MET A 639 -51.01 -51.39 69.90
CA MET A 639 -50.73 -52.41 70.89
C MET A 639 -50.47 -51.80 72.28
N GLN A 640 -49.68 -50.70 72.32
CA GLN A 640 -49.44 -49.97 73.57
C GLN A 640 -50.73 -49.35 74.17
N SER A 641 -51.60 -48.79 73.32
CA SER A 641 -52.88 -48.25 73.72
C SER A 641 -53.84 -49.36 74.21
N GLN A 642 -53.85 -50.53 73.56
CA GLN A 642 -54.59 -51.70 73.98
C GLN A 642 -54.05 -52.23 75.32
N LEU A 643 -52.76 -52.32 75.51
CA LEU A 643 -52.10 -52.76 76.75
C LEU A 643 -52.35 -51.74 77.85
N ALA A 644 -52.28 -50.45 77.61
CA ALA A 644 -52.65 -49.41 78.54
C ALA A 644 -54.15 -49.50 78.95
N SER A 645 -55.03 -49.76 77.97
CA SER A 645 -56.46 -49.96 78.26
C SER A 645 -56.72 -51.25 79.08
N MET A 646 -55.97 -52.31 78.78
CA MET A 646 -56.03 -53.55 79.61
C MET A 646 -55.49 -53.34 81.01
N MET A 647 -54.36 -52.64 81.15
CA MET A 647 -53.80 -52.30 82.50
C MET A 647 -54.74 -51.44 83.27
N ASN A 648 -55.38 -50.45 82.62
CA ASN A 648 -56.42 -49.65 83.29
C ASN A 648 -57.66 -50.46 83.70
N ALA A 649 -58.04 -51.48 82.94
CA ALA A 649 -59.15 -52.38 83.25
C ALA A 649 -58.81 -53.43 84.33
N LEU A 650 -57.55 -53.81 84.51
CA LEU A 650 -57.06 -54.72 85.56
C LEU A 650 -56.66 -54.02 86.86
N GLY A 651 -56.54 -52.69 86.84
CA GLY A 651 -56.18 -51.87 87.99
C GLY A 651 -57.36 -51.24 88.74
N GLN A 652 -58.61 -51.65 88.43
CA GLN A 652 -59.80 -51.35 89.20
C GLN A 652 -60.16 -52.49 90.13
#